data_0d58e8f49b861c57974891e8c32a052f
#
_entry.id   0d58e8f49b861c57974891e8c32a052f
#
_cell.length_a   1.000
_cell.length_b   1.000
_cell.length_c   1.000
_cell.angle_alpha   90.00
_cell.angle_beta   90.00
_cell.angle_gamma   90.00
#
_symmetry.space_group_name_H-M   'P 1'
#
loop_
_entity.id
_entity.type
_entity.pdbx_description
1 polymer ?
#
loop_
_entity_poly.entity_id
_entity_poly.type
_entity_poly.pdbx_seq_one_letter_code
_entity_poly.pdbx_strand_id
1 'polypeptide(L)'
;MKYFATLSLAIGLGFIAAPMPAKATGFDLEAALSAAPSNSVIRVPAGVYAAPLEITRPVRLIADVGAVIEGNGEGTLVTIKAPDVELRGFIIRNSGKHLSSEDGGIMVKAPRASIVSNRLDHVLFGIYLKQSPGSRVVGNAVRGYDLPLPVRGDGIRLWYSDHCIIADNYVQNSRDNIIWFSKHDVIANNHFSHDRYGLHLMYDDGLMITNNWLSENFVGAFLMYSWRIDFERNVCLNNRGVSGYGLGIKNIDDIRVRDNRILDNSVGIWMNSSPSAAVTNRFERNVLAYNDAGLMLDASDQGNLFTENTFMNNNQQVARDGDGALQRVEFSFQNRGNYWSDYKGYPGTNPGIGALPYRVQNLFDSLADQHPNLQLFRFSPAQEAIGLAAQAFPLIQPEVVLTDPHPLMAPPTIQAAQLPAQKSGGLLGMSLALLGGIGMVVGMVKIERRDCGRGCGAPPQKVAATPSSREASSALSGKLFQTGDEASPTRSATGASQPPPLVQVTGLQKSFGRHQVLRGLDFSVSQGKAIAFWGGNGAGKSTTIKCILGLLNFQGSIRVGGLDVVREGKQARRLLGYVPQELSFYPDWTVQRTVDFCARIKRVALSEALRLLSEVGLEAHTQKKVSELSGGMKQRLGLAVALLGNPQVLLLDEFTSNLDAEAREALIALLARQRSKGLTILFATHRMEEVEALADEVLFMDQGQIIRRSEVAELKPAATPGRTLKVNLPASQLEQAAALLGTAGLKYHRAGENLLVEVNGHGALAPLELLWERRLQIREMDLIHHGETADGSGPLFKS
;
A
#
# COMPACT_ATOMS: atom_id res chain seq x y z
N MET A 1 21.66 -4.00 1.72
CA MET A 1 20.91 -2.79 2.11
C MET A 1 21.43 -1.45 1.57
N LYS A 2 22.73 -1.20 1.43
CA LYS A 2 23.22 0.10 0.88
C LYS A 2 23.03 0.27 -0.64
N TYR A 3 22.82 -0.79 -1.41
CA TYR A 3 22.59 -0.74 -2.86
C TYR A 3 21.12 -0.53 -3.26
N PHE A 4 20.15 -0.74 -2.34
CA PHE A 4 18.72 -0.60 -2.65
C PHE A 4 18.22 0.85 -2.64
N ALA A 5 18.82 1.72 -1.85
CA ALA A 5 18.42 3.13 -1.78
C ALA A 5 18.82 3.97 -3.01
N THR A 6 19.84 3.52 -3.74
CA THR A 6 20.31 4.22 -4.96
C THR A 6 19.49 3.85 -6.21
N LEU A 7 18.83 2.69 -6.20
CA LEU A 7 18.06 2.23 -7.36
C LEU A 7 16.70 2.96 -7.46
N SER A 8 16.02 3.19 -6.33
CA SER A 8 14.76 3.95 -6.30
C SER A 8 14.94 5.41 -6.70
N LEU A 9 16.11 6.00 -6.46
CA LEU A 9 16.39 7.40 -6.84
C LEU A 9 16.69 7.54 -8.35
N ALA A 10 17.28 6.52 -8.97
CA ALA A 10 17.63 6.56 -10.42
C ALA A 10 16.40 6.31 -11.32
N ILE A 11 15.40 5.55 -10.83
CA ILE A 11 14.18 5.23 -11.57
C ILE A 11 13.19 6.41 -11.55
N GLY A 12 13.14 7.19 -10.44
CA GLY A 12 12.34 8.42 -10.34
C GLY A 12 12.76 9.54 -11.29
N LEU A 13 14.00 9.52 -11.79
CA LEU A 13 14.51 10.54 -12.73
C LEU A 13 13.96 10.43 -14.16
N GLY A 14 13.34 9.31 -14.54
CA GLY A 14 12.69 9.13 -15.85
C GLY A 14 11.48 10.06 -16.11
N PHE A 15 10.90 10.61 -15.05
CA PHE A 15 9.73 11.51 -15.12
C PHE A 15 10.05 12.96 -14.72
N ILE A 16 11.31 13.39 -14.73
CA ILE A 16 11.66 14.81 -14.54
C ILE A 16 11.02 15.59 -15.67
N ALA A 17 10.27 16.64 -15.35
CA ALA A 17 9.56 17.49 -16.29
C ALA A 17 10.50 17.97 -17.39
N ALA A 18 10.26 17.52 -18.62
CA ALA A 18 10.90 18.14 -19.76
C ALA A 18 10.42 19.61 -19.87
N PRO A 19 11.28 20.56 -20.27
CA PRO A 19 10.85 21.93 -20.48
C PRO A 19 9.67 21.93 -21.46
N MET A 20 8.68 22.81 -21.22
CA MET A 20 7.54 22.95 -22.13
C MET A 20 8.03 23.29 -23.54
N PRO A 21 7.71 22.48 -24.56
CA PRO A 21 8.08 22.80 -25.93
C PRO A 21 7.33 24.06 -26.38
N ALA A 22 8.01 24.88 -27.16
CA ALA A 22 7.37 25.98 -27.86
C ALA A 22 6.30 25.45 -28.83
N LYS A 23 5.22 26.21 -29.03
CA LYS A 23 4.15 25.84 -29.98
C LYS A 23 4.77 25.58 -31.34
N ALA A 24 4.49 24.45 -31.99
CA ALA A 24 5.04 24.12 -33.31
C ALA A 24 4.70 25.23 -34.31
N THR A 25 5.69 25.78 -34.92
CA THR A 25 5.48 26.77 -35.96
C THR A 25 5.41 26.09 -37.34
N GLY A 26 4.20 25.90 -37.84
CA GLY A 26 3.97 25.64 -39.26
C GLY A 26 3.97 24.16 -39.73
N PHE A 27 4.20 23.16 -38.89
CA PHE A 27 4.10 21.74 -39.27
C PHE A 27 2.70 21.17 -38.94
N ASP A 28 1.98 20.82 -40.00
CA ASP A 28 0.68 20.18 -39.88
C ASP A 28 0.84 18.64 -39.95
N LEU A 29 0.69 17.95 -38.83
CA LEU A 29 0.87 16.50 -38.71
C LEU A 29 -0.23 15.73 -39.45
N GLU A 30 -1.49 16.20 -39.42
CA GLU A 30 -2.61 15.53 -40.11
C GLU A 30 -2.46 15.65 -41.65
N ALA A 31 -2.10 16.82 -42.13
CA ALA A 31 -1.83 17.03 -43.56
C ALA A 31 -0.63 16.16 -44.01
N ALA A 32 0.43 16.11 -43.22
CA ALA A 32 1.61 15.29 -43.52
C ALA A 32 1.25 13.78 -43.56
N LEU A 33 0.42 13.28 -42.64
CA LEU A 33 -0.06 11.89 -42.62
C LEU A 33 -0.95 11.58 -43.83
N SER A 34 -1.84 12.51 -44.19
CA SER A 34 -2.78 12.36 -45.31
C SER A 34 -2.07 12.34 -46.66
N ALA A 35 -1.01 13.14 -46.82
CA ALA A 35 -0.21 13.27 -48.06
C ALA A 35 0.87 12.17 -48.17
N ALA A 36 1.25 11.52 -47.08
CA ALA A 36 2.40 10.62 -47.07
C ALA A 36 2.17 9.35 -47.92
N PRO A 37 3.12 8.98 -48.79
CA PRO A 37 3.12 7.70 -49.46
C PRO A 37 3.24 6.55 -48.45
N SER A 38 2.68 5.39 -48.81
CA SER A 38 2.87 4.16 -47.99
C SER A 38 4.37 3.88 -47.81
N ASN A 39 4.74 3.40 -46.61
CA ASN A 39 6.11 3.07 -46.18
C ASN A 39 7.07 4.28 -46.10
N SER A 40 6.55 5.50 -46.16
CA SER A 40 7.39 6.69 -45.99
C SER A 40 7.74 6.95 -44.53
N VAL A 41 8.80 7.75 -44.33
CA VAL A 41 9.24 8.25 -43.02
C VAL A 41 8.81 9.68 -42.86
N ILE A 42 8.02 9.95 -41.85
CA ILE A 42 7.61 11.31 -41.47
C ILE A 42 8.40 11.67 -40.21
N ARG A 43 9.28 12.66 -40.30
CA ARG A 43 9.94 13.26 -39.12
C ARG A 43 9.04 14.37 -38.59
N VAL A 44 8.70 14.26 -37.32
CA VAL A 44 7.79 15.18 -36.64
C VAL A 44 8.62 16.13 -35.78
N PRO A 45 8.71 17.42 -36.10
CA PRO A 45 9.49 18.38 -35.32
C PRO A 45 9.00 18.53 -33.88
N ALA A 46 9.84 19.11 -33.02
CA ALA A 46 9.43 19.49 -31.68
C ALA A 46 8.23 20.45 -31.74
N GLY A 47 7.20 20.17 -30.91
CA GLY A 47 5.97 20.96 -30.88
C GLY A 47 4.82 20.21 -30.22
N VAL A 48 3.68 20.89 -30.09
CA VAL A 48 2.45 20.30 -29.52
C VAL A 48 1.45 20.10 -30.66
N TYR A 49 1.02 18.84 -30.81
CA TYR A 49 0.08 18.38 -31.83
C TYR A 49 -1.21 17.93 -31.15
N ALA A 50 -2.36 18.33 -31.66
CA ALA A 50 -3.65 17.98 -31.10
C ALA A 50 -3.99 16.49 -31.35
N ALA A 51 -4.58 15.82 -30.37
CA ALA A 51 -5.23 14.54 -30.54
C ALA A 51 -6.74 14.74 -30.85
N PRO A 52 -7.44 13.72 -31.41
CA PRO A 52 -6.97 12.38 -31.75
C PRO A 52 -6.20 12.31 -33.07
N LEU A 53 -5.23 11.40 -33.15
CA LEU A 53 -4.47 11.12 -34.36
C LEU A 53 -4.83 9.72 -34.89
N GLU A 54 -5.26 9.62 -36.14
CA GLU A 54 -5.59 8.34 -36.77
C GLU A 54 -4.60 8.00 -37.89
N ILE A 55 -3.95 6.82 -37.79
CA ILE A 55 -2.94 6.38 -38.76
C ILE A 55 -3.54 5.25 -39.60
N THR A 56 -3.93 5.58 -40.84
CA THR A 56 -4.62 4.68 -41.76
C THR A 56 -3.74 4.12 -42.88
N ARG A 57 -2.47 4.51 -42.93
CA ARG A 57 -1.49 4.05 -43.94
C ARG A 57 -0.21 3.54 -43.26
N PRO A 58 0.49 2.57 -43.84
CA PRO A 58 1.79 2.13 -43.38
C PRO A 58 2.79 3.29 -43.47
N VAL A 59 3.21 3.83 -42.34
CA VAL A 59 4.17 4.94 -42.26
C VAL A 59 5.03 4.79 -41.01
N ARG A 60 6.21 5.43 -41.04
CA ARG A 60 7.08 5.49 -39.86
C ARG A 60 7.10 6.95 -39.36
N LEU A 61 6.41 7.16 -38.22
CA LEU A 61 6.40 8.44 -37.52
C LEU A 61 7.56 8.48 -36.51
N ILE A 62 8.51 9.37 -36.75
CA ILE A 62 9.68 9.51 -35.88
C ILE A 62 9.69 10.95 -35.33
N ALA A 63 9.48 11.07 -34.05
CA ALA A 63 9.47 12.35 -33.35
C ALA A 63 10.87 12.87 -33.08
N ASP A 64 11.07 14.15 -33.28
CA ASP A 64 12.18 14.86 -32.70
C ASP A 64 11.95 15.09 -31.21
N VAL A 65 13.01 15.30 -30.43
CA VAL A 65 12.92 15.54 -28.99
C VAL A 65 12.00 16.72 -28.68
N GLY A 66 10.93 16.50 -27.97
CA GLY A 66 9.93 17.53 -27.63
C GLY A 66 8.68 17.55 -28.52
N ALA A 67 8.49 16.57 -29.40
CA ALA A 67 7.21 16.38 -30.09
C ALA A 67 6.18 15.75 -29.13
N VAL A 68 5.08 16.46 -28.91
CA VAL A 68 4.02 16.09 -27.93
C VAL A 68 2.69 15.91 -28.67
N ILE A 69 2.04 14.78 -28.47
CA ILE A 69 0.63 14.58 -28.84
C ILE A 69 -0.20 14.85 -27.58
N GLU A 70 -0.98 15.91 -27.61
CA GLU A 70 -1.72 16.44 -26.46
C GLU A 70 -3.20 16.18 -26.63
N GLY A 71 -3.80 15.45 -25.67
CA GLY A 71 -5.24 15.25 -25.57
C GLY A 71 -5.96 16.38 -24.86
N ASN A 72 -7.24 16.48 -25.09
CA ASN A 72 -8.17 17.39 -24.41
C ASN A 72 -8.88 16.75 -23.20
N GLY A 73 -8.47 15.55 -22.80
CA GLY A 73 -9.13 14.78 -21.73
C GLY A 73 -10.27 13.88 -22.20
N GLU A 74 -10.41 13.69 -23.50
CA GLU A 74 -11.45 12.84 -24.11
C GLU A 74 -10.84 11.82 -25.08
N GLY A 75 -11.40 10.61 -25.09
CA GLY A 75 -11.11 9.55 -26.05
C GLY A 75 -9.68 9.02 -26.05
N THR A 76 -9.37 8.29 -27.12
CA THR A 76 -8.03 7.71 -27.38
C THR A 76 -7.19 8.66 -28.23
N LEU A 77 -5.93 8.86 -27.84
CA LEU A 77 -5.08 9.89 -28.43
C LEU A 77 -4.49 9.49 -29.80
N VAL A 78 -4.03 8.24 -29.93
CA VAL A 78 -3.49 7.71 -31.19
C VAL A 78 -4.15 6.37 -31.52
N THR A 79 -4.72 6.26 -32.72
CA THR A 79 -5.30 5.01 -33.23
C THR A 79 -4.57 4.58 -34.49
N ILE A 80 -3.98 3.37 -34.46
CA ILE A 80 -3.26 2.78 -35.60
C ILE A 80 -4.18 1.73 -36.26
N LYS A 81 -4.58 1.97 -37.51
CA LYS A 81 -5.46 1.10 -38.31
C LYS A 81 -4.73 0.45 -39.50
N ALA A 82 -3.50 0.84 -39.79
CA ALA A 82 -2.70 0.28 -40.87
C ALA A 82 -1.61 -0.67 -40.34
N PRO A 83 -1.26 -1.73 -41.08
CA PRO A 83 -0.13 -2.59 -40.70
C PRO A 83 1.21 -1.88 -40.90
N ASP A 84 2.26 -2.43 -40.30
CA ASP A 84 3.65 -1.98 -40.49
C ASP A 84 3.92 -0.52 -40.10
N VAL A 85 3.11 0.05 -39.19
CA VAL A 85 3.30 1.41 -38.68
C VAL A 85 4.36 1.41 -37.58
N GLU A 86 5.31 2.35 -37.66
CA GLU A 86 6.21 2.66 -36.56
C GLU A 86 5.86 4.02 -35.92
N LEU A 87 5.65 4.05 -34.60
CA LEU A 87 5.45 5.26 -33.80
C LEU A 87 6.59 5.36 -32.76
N ARG A 88 7.47 6.38 -32.92
CA ARG A 88 8.69 6.46 -32.14
C ARG A 88 8.95 7.83 -31.57
N GLY A 89 9.30 7.89 -30.28
CA GLY A 89 9.90 9.04 -29.62
C GLY A 89 8.94 10.14 -29.16
N PHE A 90 7.63 9.93 -29.25
CA PHE A 90 6.61 10.92 -28.86
C PHE A 90 6.41 10.99 -27.34
N ILE A 91 6.02 12.18 -26.89
CA ILE A 91 5.33 12.37 -25.60
C ILE A 91 3.83 12.39 -25.89
N ILE A 92 3.07 11.51 -25.27
CA ILE A 92 1.62 11.35 -25.50
C ILE A 92 0.92 11.48 -24.17
N ARG A 93 -0.01 12.42 -24.01
CA ARG A 93 -0.59 12.68 -22.70
C ARG A 93 -2.02 13.21 -22.71
N ASN A 94 -2.72 13.05 -21.57
CA ASN A 94 -4.05 13.56 -21.31
C ASN A 94 -5.14 12.90 -22.15
N SER A 95 -5.25 11.52 -22.08
CA SER A 95 -6.36 10.79 -22.69
C SER A 95 -7.68 11.04 -21.96
N GLY A 96 -8.80 10.58 -22.53
CA GLY A 96 -10.05 10.46 -21.81
C GLY A 96 -9.96 9.52 -20.59
N LYS A 97 -11.02 9.50 -19.79
CA LYS A 97 -11.09 8.76 -18.52
C LYS A 97 -12.24 7.76 -18.46
N HIS A 98 -12.87 7.43 -19.57
CA HIS A 98 -14.01 6.52 -19.62
C HIS A 98 -13.54 5.08 -19.87
N LEU A 99 -13.75 4.20 -18.90
CA LEU A 99 -13.42 2.78 -19.01
C LEU A 99 -14.24 2.07 -20.11
N SER A 100 -15.50 2.46 -20.30
CA SER A 100 -16.41 1.81 -21.24
C SER A 100 -16.03 2.06 -22.71
N SER A 101 -15.42 3.20 -23.02
CA SER A 101 -14.91 3.55 -24.35
C SER A 101 -13.44 3.16 -24.55
N GLU A 102 -12.81 2.58 -23.54
CA GLU A 102 -11.40 2.19 -23.55
C GLU A 102 -10.47 3.38 -23.91
N ASP A 103 -10.75 4.59 -23.35
CA ASP A 103 -9.97 5.80 -23.62
C ASP A 103 -8.49 5.61 -23.29
N GLY A 104 -7.60 5.87 -24.23
CA GLY A 104 -6.20 5.51 -24.04
C GLY A 104 -5.18 6.36 -24.76
N GLY A 105 -3.90 6.07 -24.48
CA GLY A 105 -2.79 6.69 -25.18
C GLY A 105 -2.66 6.20 -26.64
N ILE A 106 -2.50 4.88 -26.81
CA ILE A 106 -2.28 4.26 -28.12
C ILE A 106 -3.15 3.02 -28.26
N MET A 107 -4.01 2.99 -29.25
CA MET A 107 -4.83 1.85 -29.68
C MET A 107 -4.31 1.33 -31.03
N VAL A 108 -3.88 0.07 -31.06
CA VAL A 108 -3.42 -0.60 -32.29
C VAL A 108 -4.45 -1.64 -32.72
N LYS A 109 -4.94 -1.54 -33.96
CA LYS A 109 -5.94 -2.43 -34.59
C LYS A 109 -5.43 -3.04 -35.90
N ALA A 110 -4.13 -3.16 -36.05
CA ALA A 110 -3.51 -3.69 -37.27
C ALA A 110 -2.21 -4.45 -36.92
N PRO A 111 -1.82 -5.47 -37.70
CA PRO A 111 -0.65 -6.29 -37.38
C PRO A 111 0.69 -5.54 -37.59
N ARG A 112 1.73 -6.03 -36.96
CA ARG A 112 3.12 -5.63 -37.14
C ARG A 112 3.39 -4.15 -36.84
N ALA A 113 2.66 -3.57 -35.92
CA ALA A 113 2.95 -2.22 -35.44
C ALA A 113 4.21 -2.20 -34.55
N SER A 114 4.95 -1.11 -34.60
CA SER A 114 6.17 -0.90 -33.79
C SER A 114 6.03 0.36 -32.94
N ILE A 115 5.77 0.22 -31.65
CA ILE A 115 5.59 1.30 -30.69
C ILE A 115 6.88 1.39 -29.87
N VAL A 116 7.73 2.39 -30.16
CA VAL A 116 9.11 2.40 -29.64
C VAL A 116 9.49 3.71 -28.98
N SER A 117 10.03 3.63 -27.77
CA SER A 117 10.61 4.75 -27.03
C SER A 117 9.68 5.96 -26.88
N ASN A 118 8.37 5.73 -26.73
CA ASN A 118 7.41 6.78 -26.45
C ASN A 118 7.24 6.96 -24.94
N ARG A 119 6.83 8.15 -24.53
CA ARG A 119 6.47 8.47 -23.16
C ARG A 119 4.97 8.79 -23.10
N LEU A 120 4.22 7.96 -22.40
CA LEU A 120 2.79 8.16 -22.15
C LEU A 120 2.61 8.64 -20.71
N ASP A 121 1.91 9.75 -20.53
CA ASP A 121 1.70 10.33 -19.20
C ASP A 121 0.25 10.78 -19.04
N HIS A 122 -0.37 10.51 -17.89
CA HIS A 122 -1.80 10.77 -17.67
C HIS A 122 -2.68 10.15 -18.75
N VAL A 123 -2.57 8.84 -18.92
CA VAL A 123 -3.41 8.04 -19.83
C VAL A 123 -4.22 7.02 -19.02
N LEU A 124 -5.49 6.75 -19.42
CA LEU A 124 -6.30 5.75 -18.74
C LEU A 124 -5.85 4.35 -19.16
N PHE A 125 -5.94 4.01 -20.44
CA PHE A 125 -5.28 2.85 -21.01
C PHE A 125 -3.98 3.31 -21.67
N GLY A 126 -2.85 2.62 -21.41
CA GLY A 126 -1.57 3.02 -21.98
C GLY A 126 -1.45 2.62 -23.43
N ILE A 127 -1.02 1.39 -23.71
CA ILE A 127 -0.84 0.84 -25.06
C ILE A 127 -1.68 -0.43 -25.18
N TYR A 128 -2.65 -0.41 -26.10
CA TYR A 128 -3.55 -1.51 -26.33
C TYR A 128 -3.36 -2.10 -27.73
N LEU A 129 -2.91 -3.35 -27.82
CA LEU A 129 -2.82 -4.15 -29.02
C LEU A 129 -4.10 -5.00 -29.13
N LYS A 130 -4.99 -4.67 -30.04
CA LYS A 130 -6.27 -5.33 -30.26
C LYS A 130 -6.26 -6.05 -31.61
N GLN A 131 -6.12 -7.38 -31.59
CA GLN A 131 -5.98 -8.19 -32.83
C GLN A 131 -4.81 -7.69 -33.70
N SER A 132 -3.64 -7.52 -33.10
CA SER A 132 -2.48 -6.88 -33.71
C SER A 132 -1.25 -7.80 -33.65
N PRO A 133 -1.29 -8.99 -34.28
CA PRO A 133 -0.19 -9.96 -34.18
C PRO A 133 1.11 -9.44 -34.80
N GLY A 134 2.23 -9.93 -34.28
CA GLY A 134 3.58 -9.59 -34.72
C GLY A 134 4.01 -8.18 -34.34
N SER A 135 3.28 -7.51 -33.43
CA SER A 135 3.59 -6.13 -33.01
C SER A 135 4.68 -6.08 -31.93
N ARG A 136 5.32 -4.92 -31.83
CA ARG A 136 6.42 -4.67 -30.90
C ARG A 136 6.14 -3.42 -30.06
N VAL A 137 6.21 -3.57 -28.73
CA VAL A 137 6.11 -2.47 -27.77
C VAL A 137 7.42 -2.44 -26.98
N VAL A 138 8.33 -1.52 -27.33
CA VAL A 138 9.71 -1.59 -26.83
C VAL A 138 10.20 -0.24 -26.31
N GLY A 139 10.73 -0.23 -25.10
CA GLY A 139 11.38 0.96 -24.52
C GLY A 139 10.44 2.11 -24.23
N ASN A 140 9.14 1.84 -24.02
CA ASN A 140 8.18 2.90 -23.70
C ASN A 140 8.08 3.11 -22.18
N ALA A 141 7.77 4.35 -21.79
CA ALA A 141 7.43 4.69 -20.42
C ALA A 141 5.94 5.05 -20.35
N VAL A 142 5.18 4.30 -19.56
CA VAL A 142 3.73 4.48 -19.43
C VAL A 142 3.39 4.79 -17.98
N ARG A 143 2.69 5.90 -17.76
CA ARG A 143 2.15 6.28 -16.46
C ARG A 143 0.66 6.54 -16.57
N GLY A 144 -0.12 5.75 -15.86
CA GLY A 144 -1.56 5.94 -15.73
C GLY A 144 -1.90 7.20 -14.90
N TYR A 145 -3.19 7.54 -14.91
CA TYR A 145 -3.72 8.56 -14.00
C TYR A 145 -3.58 8.10 -12.54
N ASP A 146 -3.40 9.05 -11.64
CA ASP A 146 -3.44 8.80 -10.20
C ASP A 146 -4.92 8.70 -9.75
N LEU A 147 -5.53 7.57 -10.05
CA LEU A 147 -6.93 7.25 -9.76
C LEU A 147 -7.00 6.10 -8.74
N PRO A 148 -8.14 5.96 -8.02
CA PRO A 148 -8.42 4.74 -7.25
C PRO A 148 -8.35 3.50 -8.15
N LEU A 149 -7.78 2.41 -7.62
CA LEU A 149 -7.50 1.18 -8.37
C LEU A 149 -8.68 0.63 -9.21
N PRO A 150 -9.94 0.59 -8.71
CA PRO A 150 -11.06 0.05 -9.49
C PRO A 150 -11.39 0.80 -10.77
N VAL A 151 -11.01 2.08 -10.86
CA VAL A 151 -11.30 2.95 -12.01
C VAL A 151 -10.07 3.25 -12.87
N ARG A 152 -8.92 2.62 -12.59
CA ARG A 152 -7.75 2.66 -13.46
C ARG A 152 -7.98 1.79 -14.70
N GLY A 153 -7.36 2.17 -15.80
CA GLY A 153 -7.23 1.34 -16.99
C GLY A 153 -5.96 0.52 -17.00
N ASP A 154 -5.77 -0.29 -18.02
CA ASP A 154 -4.62 -1.19 -18.14
C ASP A 154 -3.41 -0.45 -18.73
N GLY A 155 -2.19 -0.82 -18.32
CA GLY A 155 -0.94 -0.19 -18.78
C GLY A 155 -0.55 -0.63 -20.19
N ILE A 156 -0.23 -1.89 -20.35
CA ILE A 156 -0.04 -2.55 -21.64
C ILE A 156 -1.04 -3.69 -21.71
N ARG A 157 -1.81 -3.76 -22.81
CA ARG A 157 -2.83 -4.76 -23.00
C ARG A 157 -2.73 -5.42 -24.37
N LEU A 158 -2.67 -6.74 -24.39
CA LEU A 158 -2.78 -7.59 -25.59
C LEU A 158 -4.12 -8.32 -25.56
N TRP A 159 -4.78 -8.35 -26.70
CA TRP A 159 -6.04 -9.04 -26.89
C TRP A 159 -6.05 -9.71 -28.26
N TYR A 160 -6.00 -11.05 -28.29
CA TYR A 160 -5.83 -11.84 -29.52
C TYR A 160 -4.68 -11.32 -30.41
N SER A 161 -3.48 -11.17 -29.83
CA SER A 161 -2.32 -10.55 -30.50
C SER A 161 -1.10 -11.44 -30.35
N ASP A 162 -0.97 -12.41 -31.20
CA ASP A 162 0.07 -13.43 -31.19
C ASP A 162 1.43 -12.92 -31.70
N HIS A 163 2.54 -13.56 -31.27
CA HIS A 163 3.91 -13.30 -31.74
C HIS A 163 4.37 -11.85 -31.48
N CYS A 164 3.90 -11.25 -30.41
CA CYS A 164 4.29 -9.88 -30.01
C CYS A 164 5.56 -9.90 -29.15
N ILE A 165 6.25 -8.75 -29.16
CA ILE A 165 7.42 -8.49 -28.32
C ILE A 165 7.12 -7.29 -27.44
N ILE A 166 7.06 -7.50 -26.12
CA ILE A 166 6.85 -6.48 -25.10
C ILE A 166 8.16 -6.41 -24.29
N ALA A 167 8.99 -5.42 -24.57
CA ALA A 167 10.34 -5.43 -24.00
C ALA A 167 10.80 -4.05 -23.54
N ASP A 168 11.63 -4.01 -22.49
CA ASP A 168 12.31 -2.81 -22.02
C ASP A 168 11.34 -1.66 -21.65
N ASN A 169 10.07 -1.96 -21.33
CA ASN A 169 9.08 -0.95 -20.97
C ASN A 169 9.08 -0.70 -19.46
N TYR A 170 8.74 0.53 -19.10
CA TYR A 170 8.48 0.96 -17.73
C TYR A 170 7.02 1.36 -17.58
N VAL A 171 6.25 0.67 -16.76
CA VAL A 171 4.82 0.91 -16.57
C VAL A 171 4.51 1.09 -15.10
N GLN A 172 3.71 2.10 -14.77
CA GLN A 172 3.30 2.35 -13.40
C GLN A 172 1.91 2.99 -13.29
N ASN A 173 1.26 2.79 -12.15
CA ASN A 173 -0.06 3.34 -11.82
C ASN A 173 -1.17 2.91 -12.77
N SER A 174 -1.10 1.68 -13.25
CA SER A 174 -2.15 1.06 -14.06
C SER A 174 -3.05 0.15 -13.20
N ARG A 175 -4.13 -0.34 -13.74
CA ARG A 175 -4.86 -1.43 -13.11
C ARG A 175 -4.08 -2.73 -13.30
N ASP A 176 -3.90 -3.18 -14.52
CA ASP A 176 -3.22 -4.41 -14.89
C ASP A 176 -2.32 -4.21 -16.10
N ASN A 177 -1.35 -5.13 -16.31
CA ASN A 177 -0.73 -5.34 -17.61
C ASN A 177 -1.19 -6.70 -18.13
N ILE A 178 -1.96 -6.70 -19.18
CA ILE A 178 -2.78 -7.83 -19.62
C ILE A 178 -2.22 -8.48 -20.87
N ILE A 179 -2.07 -9.81 -20.83
CA ILE A 179 -1.84 -10.66 -22.01
C ILE A 179 -2.98 -11.68 -22.02
N TRP A 180 -3.93 -11.53 -22.92
CA TRP A 180 -5.09 -12.40 -22.97
C TRP A 180 -5.33 -12.95 -24.38
N PHE A 181 -5.61 -14.26 -24.46
CA PHE A 181 -5.91 -14.98 -25.69
C PHE A 181 -4.80 -14.83 -26.74
N SER A 182 -3.53 -14.79 -26.30
CA SER A 182 -2.38 -14.52 -27.17
C SER A 182 -1.38 -15.65 -27.09
N LYS A 183 -0.59 -15.86 -28.16
CA LYS A 183 0.32 -16.98 -28.26
C LYS A 183 1.72 -16.58 -28.71
N HIS A 184 2.71 -17.31 -28.20
CA HIS A 184 4.11 -17.18 -28.61
C HIS A 184 4.67 -15.75 -28.45
N ASP A 185 4.22 -15.05 -27.39
CA ASP A 185 4.69 -13.69 -27.08
C ASP A 185 5.95 -13.73 -26.22
N VAL A 186 6.76 -12.68 -26.33
CA VAL A 186 7.95 -12.48 -25.52
C VAL A 186 7.76 -11.24 -24.67
N ILE A 187 7.77 -11.44 -23.33
CA ILE A 187 7.66 -10.36 -22.34
C ILE A 187 9.01 -10.29 -21.61
N ALA A 188 9.85 -9.31 -21.94
CA ALA A 188 11.24 -9.31 -21.47
C ALA A 188 11.72 -7.94 -20.96
N ASN A 189 12.50 -7.94 -19.88
CA ASN A 189 13.16 -6.76 -19.33
C ASN A 189 12.21 -5.60 -18.97
N ASN A 190 10.93 -5.86 -18.73
CA ASN A 190 9.99 -4.81 -18.36
C ASN A 190 10.04 -4.55 -16.85
N HIS A 191 9.64 -3.32 -16.48
CA HIS A 191 9.41 -2.94 -15.11
C HIS A 191 7.94 -2.55 -14.93
N PHE A 192 7.20 -3.32 -14.15
CA PHE A 192 5.79 -3.09 -13.83
C PHE A 192 5.65 -2.82 -12.33
N SER A 193 5.09 -1.67 -11.95
CA SER A 193 5.02 -1.27 -10.55
C SER A 193 3.79 -0.44 -10.19
N HIS A 194 3.32 -0.57 -8.93
CA HIS A 194 2.16 0.15 -8.39
C HIS A 194 0.84 -0.16 -9.12
N ASP A 195 0.75 -1.36 -9.65
CA ASP A 195 -0.40 -1.90 -10.38
C ASP A 195 -1.19 -2.89 -9.49
N ARG A 196 -2.40 -3.26 -9.89
CA ARG A 196 -3.10 -4.39 -9.27
C ARG A 196 -2.39 -5.71 -9.63
N TYR A 197 -2.22 -5.98 -10.91
CA TYR A 197 -1.41 -7.08 -11.39
C TYR A 197 -0.28 -6.53 -12.26
N GLY A 198 0.96 -6.70 -11.80
CA GLY A 198 2.13 -6.32 -12.58
C GLY A 198 2.17 -7.03 -13.93
N LEU A 199 1.74 -8.30 -13.97
CA LEU A 199 1.48 -9.05 -15.20
C LEU A 199 0.25 -9.96 -14.99
N HIS A 200 -0.67 -9.98 -15.93
CA HIS A 200 -1.90 -10.76 -15.87
C HIS A 200 -2.11 -11.56 -17.17
N LEU A 201 -1.97 -12.87 -17.07
CA LEU A 201 -2.16 -13.80 -18.18
C LEU A 201 -3.50 -14.51 -18.08
N MET A 202 -4.17 -14.71 -19.24
CA MET A 202 -5.39 -15.52 -19.29
C MET A 202 -5.59 -16.13 -20.68
N TYR A 203 -5.68 -17.45 -20.74
CA TYR A 203 -5.87 -18.26 -21.96
C TYR A 203 -4.77 -18.07 -22.99
N ASP A 204 -3.53 -18.01 -22.51
CA ASP A 204 -2.34 -17.82 -23.34
C ASP A 204 -1.55 -19.12 -23.52
N ASP A 205 -0.71 -19.18 -24.55
CA ASP A 205 0.01 -20.38 -24.91
C ASP A 205 1.41 -20.10 -25.48
N GLY A 206 2.42 -20.78 -24.94
CA GLY A 206 3.79 -20.71 -25.45
C GLY A 206 4.49 -19.38 -25.20
N LEU A 207 4.27 -18.73 -24.05
CA LEU A 207 4.85 -17.44 -23.72
C LEU A 207 6.22 -17.57 -23.04
N MET A 208 7.11 -16.65 -23.40
CA MET A 208 8.40 -16.46 -22.72
C MET A 208 8.39 -15.18 -21.89
N ILE A 209 8.49 -15.30 -20.56
CA ILE A 209 8.45 -14.20 -19.60
C ILE A 209 9.78 -14.16 -18.87
N THR A 210 10.65 -13.21 -19.21
CA THR A 210 12.03 -13.28 -18.74
C THR A 210 12.62 -11.93 -18.34
N ASN A 211 13.43 -11.90 -17.27
CA ASN A 211 14.13 -10.72 -16.77
C ASN A 211 13.21 -9.52 -16.43
N ASN A 212 11.93 -9.74 -16.13
CA ASN A 212 11.05 -8.65 -15.74
C ASN A 212 11.19 -8.32 -14.24
N TRP A 213 10.93 -7.07 -13.91
CA TRP A 213 10.89 -6.57 -12.55
C TRP A 213 9.45 -6.20 -12.19
N LEU A 214 8.86 -6.95 -11.27
CA LEU A 214 7.45 -6.86 -10.86
C LEU A 214 7.42 -6.46 -9.38
N SER A 215 7.31 -5.16 -9.09
CA SER A 215 7.49 -4.67 -7.72
C SER A 215 6.39 -3.74 -7.24
N GLU A 216 6.07 -3.82 -5.95
CA GLU A 216 5.11 -2.92 -5.30
C GLU A 216 3.71 -2.97 -5.93
N ASN A 217 3.34 -4.11 -6.50
CA ASN A 217 2.01 -4.40 -7.02
C ASN A 217 1.15 -5.11 -5.95
N PHE A 218 -0.15 -5.22 -6.16
CA PHE A 218 -0.96 -6.10 -5.32
C PHE A 218 -0.64 -7.57 -5.59
N VAL A 219 -0.36 -7.92 -6.84
CA VAL A 219 0.20 -9.22 -7.25
C VAL A 219 1.28 -8.95 -8.29
N GLY A 220 2.46 -9.54 -8.14
CA GLY A 220 3.54 -9.39 -9.11
C GLY A 220 3.16 -9.93 -10.47
N ALA A 221 2.94 -11.23 -10.59
CA ALA A 221 2.38 -11.87 -11.77
C ALA A 221 1.21 -12.79 -11.38
N PHE A 222 0.12 -12.77 -12.14
CA PHE A 222 -0.98 -13.69 -11.99
C PHE A 222 -1.28 -14.41 -13.31
N LEU A 223 -0.98 -15.71 -13.35
CA LEU A 223 -1.06 -16.55 -14.52
C LEU A 223 -2.27 -17.46 -14.38
N MET A 224 -3.19 -17.41 -15.35
CA MET A 224 -4.46 -18.12 -15.27
C MET A 224 -4.78 -18.84 -16.59
N TYR A 225 -5.29 -20.08 -16.50
CA TYR A 225 -5.87 -20.83 -17.63
C TYR A 225 -4.99 -20.85 -18.89
N SER A 226 -3.67 -20.98 -18.70
CA SER A 226 -2.67 -20.90 -19.77
C SER A 226 -1.76 -22.11 -19.74
N TRP A 227 -0.97 -22.32 -20.79
CA TRP A 227 -0.07 -23.49 -20.88
C TRP A 227 1.22 -23.21 -21.67
N ARG A 228 2.23 -24.03 -21.44
CA ARG A 228 3.59 -23.90 -22.03
C ARG A 228 4.23 -22.53 -21.75
N ILE A 229 4.29 -22.13 -20.47
CA ILE A 229 4.83 -20.85 -20.06
C ILE A 229 6.24 -21.03 -19.52
N ASP A 230 7.20 -20.28 -20.04
CA ASP A 230 8.54 -20.13 -19.46
C ASP A 230 8.63 -18.84 -18.66
N PHE A 231 8.69 -18.94 -17.32
CA PHE A 231 8.82 -17.82 -16.40
C PHE A 231 10.19 -17.82 -15.74
N GLU A 232 11.15 -17.02 -16.27
CA GLU A 232 12.57 -17.17 -15.96
C GLU A 232 13.24 -15.87 -15.57
N ARG A 233 14.14 -15.91 -14.59
CA ARG A 233 15.00 -14.78 -14.19
C ARG A 233 14.21 -13.49 -13.87
N ASN A 234 12.95 -13.60 -13.50
CA ASN A 234 12.14 -12.46 -13.08
C ASN A 234 12.40 -12.14 -11.61
N VAL A 235 12.14 -10.89 -11.23
CA VAL A 235 12.16 -10.42 -9.86
C VAL A 235 10.74 -10.01 -9.47
N CYS A 236 10.15 -10.70 -8.47
CA CYS A 236 8.87 -10.35 -7.86
C CYS A 236 9.15 -9.83 -6.46
N LEU A 237 9.09 -8.52 -6.25
CA LEU A 237 9.56 -7.88 -5.02
C LEU A 237 8.47 -7.02 -4.36
N ASN A 238 8.26 -7.21 -3.04
CA ASN A 238 7.39 -6.36 -2.22
C ASN A 238 5.96 -6.21 -2.79
N ASN A 239 5.40 -7.31 -3.32
CA ASN A 239 4.01 -7.32 -3.76
C ASN A 239 3.13 -7.70 -2.56
N ARG A 240 2.56 -6.70 -1.89
CA ARG A 240 1.85 -6.83 -0.60
C ARG A 240 0.45 -6.21 -0.67
N GLY A 241 -0.33 -6.60 -1.67
CA GLY A 241 -1.75 -6.25 -1.79
C GLY A 241 -2.66 -7.19 -1.00
N VAL A 242 -3.96 -7.13 -1.27
CA VAL A 242 -4.96 -8.00 -0.62
C VAL A 242 -4.66 -9.48 -0.84
N SER A 243 -4.22 -9.87 -2.03
CA SER A 243 -3.73 -11.22 -2.34
C SER A 243 -2.25 -11.37 -2.04
N GLY A 244 -1.44 -10.34 -2.28
CA GLY A 244 -0.04 -10.24 -1.93
C GLY A 244 0.89 -11.28 -2.53
N TYR A 245 0.55 -11.85 -3.71
CA TYR A 245 1.34 -12.90 -4.34
C TYR A 245 2.51 -12.31 -5.14
N GLY A 246 3.71 -12.86 -4.96
CA GLY A 246 4.81 -12.64 -5.91
C GLY A 246 4.47 -13.24 -7.26
N LEU A 247 4.09 -14.52 -7.26
CA LEU A 247 3.61 -15.27 -8.43
C LEU A 247 2.36 -16.06 -8.05
N GLY A 248 1.22 -15.76 -8.65
CA GLY A 248 -0.02 -16.52 -8.54
C GLY A 248 -0.22 -17.40 -9.77
N ILE A 249 -0.54 -18.70 -9.57
CA ILE A 249 -0.73 -19.70 -10.62
C ILE A 249 -2.08 -20.36 -10.41
N LYS A 250 -2.94 -20.31 -11.45
CA LYS A 250 -4.25 -20.93 -11.40
C LYS A 250 -4.59 -21.64 -12.72
N ASN A 251 -4.84 -22.95 -12.66
CA ASN A 251 -5.13 -23.79 -13.84
C ASN A 251 -4.09 -23.59 -14.96
N ILE A 252 -2.81 -23.76 -14.61
CA ILE A 252 -1.69 -23.67 -15.56
C ILE A 252 -1.09 -25.03 -15.76
N ASP A 253 -0.87 -25.38 -17.03
CA ASP A 253 -0.27 -26.63 -17.45
C ASP A 253 1.07 -26.39 -18.16
N ASP A 254 2.06 -27.25 -17.90
CA ASP A 254 3.41 -27.22 -18.49
C ASP A 254 4.14 -25.88 -18.31
N ILE A 255 4.15 -25.36 -17.07
CA ILE A 255 4.94 -24.18 -16.74
C ILE A 255 6.34 -24.56 -16.25
N ARG A 256 7.34 -23.78 -16.66
CA ARG A 256 8.70 -23.78 -16.12
C ARG A 256 9.02 -22.49 -15.41
N VAL A 257 9.17 -22.54 -14.09
CA VAL A 257 9.51 -21.40 -13.25
C VAL A 257 10.94 -21.57 -12.78
N ARG A 258 11.90 -20.82 -13.32
CA ARG A 258 13.31 -21.04 -12.98
C ARG A 258 14.13 -19.75 -12.83
N ASP A 259 15.13 -19.82 -11.96
CA ASP A 259 16.10 -18.75 -11.69
C ASP A 259 15.46 -17.41 -11.29
N ASN A 260 14.21 -17.42 -10.75
CA ASN A 260 13.51 -16.22 -10.31
C ASN A 260 13.89 -15.83 -8.89
N ARG A 261 13.71 -14.54 -8.56
CA ARG A 261 13.81 -13.99 -7.21
C ARG A 261 12.45 -13.50 -6.78
N ILE A 262 11.89 -14.15 -5.78
CA ILE A 262 10.53 -13.89 -5.27
C ILE A 262 10.70 -13.50 -3.80
N LEU A 263 10.75 -12.20 -3.55
CA LEU A 263 11.27 -11.63 -2.31
C LEU A 263 10.25 -10.68 -1.67
N ASP A 264 10.10 -10.76 -0.35
CA ASP A 264 9.34 -9.79 0.46
C ASP A 264 7.88 -9.60 -0.01
N ASN A 265 7.20 -10.68 -0.40
CA ASN A 265 5.77 -10.69 -0.73
C ASN A 265 4.97 -11.27 0.44
N SER A 266 3.63 -11.10 0.47
CA SER A 266 2.82 -11.83 1.45
C SER A 266 2.88 -13.34 1.18
N VAL A 267 2.74 -13.77 -0.08
CA VAL A 267 3.00 -15.15 -0.49
C VAL A 267 3.98 -15.14 -1.67
N GLY A 268 5.05 -15.90 -1.57
CA GLY A 268 6.03 -15.98 -2.66
C GLY A 268 5.40 -16.57 -3.92
N ILE A 269 5.03 -17.84 -3.89
CA ILE A 269 4.27 -18.52 -4.96
C ILE A 269 2.96 -19.05 -4.37
N TRP A 270 1.83 -18.65 -4.96
CA TRP A 270 0.52 -19.21 -4.68
C TRP A 270 0.06 -20.08 -5.85
N MET A 271 -0.48 -21.27 -5.56
CA MET A 271 -0.97 -22.20 -6.57
C MET A 271 -2.38 -22.66 -6.24
N ASN A 272 -3.17 -22.88 -7.28
CA ASN A 272 -4.52 -23.44 -7.17
C ASN A 272 -4.88 -24.22 -8.44
N SER A 273 -5.27 -25.47 -8.29
CA SER A 273 -5.73 -26.37 -9.37
C SER A 273 -4.72 -26.45 -10.54
N SER A 274 -3.44 -26.54 -10.23
CA SER A 274 -2.35 -26.55 -11.23
C SER A 274 -1.37 -27.70 -10.98
N PRO A 275 -1.00 -28.48 -12.01
CA PRO A 275 -1.65 -28.52 -13.33
C PRO A 275 -3.04 -29.15 -13.29
N SER A 276 -3.86 -28.83 -14.30
CA SER A 276 -5.19 -29.42 -14.49
C SER A 276 -5.12 -30.78 -15.21
N ALA A 277 -4.07 -31.04 -15.96
CA ALA A 277 -3.85 -32.24 -16.76
C ALA A 277 -2.72 -33.13 -16.19
N ALA A 278 -2.50 -34.29 -16.77
CA ALA A 278 -1.43 -35.21 -16.37
C ALA A 278 -0.04 -34.76 -16.92
N VAL A 279 0.30 -33.50 -16.69
CA VAL A 279 1.60 -32.89 -17.01
C VAL A 279 2.35 -32.54 -15.74
N THR A 280 3.61 -32.18 -15.84
CA THR A 280 4.42 -31.77 -14.69
C THR A 280 4.85 -30.32 -14.82
N ASN A 281 4.41 -29.48 -13.87
CA ASN A 281 4.93 -28.14 -13.70
C ASN A 281 6.29 -28.20 -12.98
N ARG A 282 7.26 -27.40 -13.40
CA ARG A 282 8.62 -27.44 -12.89
C ARG A 282 9.04 -26.12 -12.26
N PHE A 283 9.52 -26.18 -11.03
CA PHE A 283 10.03 -25.05 -10.26
C PHE A 283 11.48 -25.34 -9.87
N GLU A 284 12.43 -24.65 -10.50
CA GLU A 284 13.85 -24.99 -10.41
C GLU A 284 14.70 -23.74 -10.11
N ARG A 285 15.63 -23.84 -9.16
CA ARG A 285 16.58 -22.77 -8.82
C ARG A 285 15.98 -21.40 -8.57
N ASN A 286 14.76 -21.34 -8.01
CA ASN A 286 14.17 -20.08 -7.59
C ASN A 286 14.61 -19.73 -6.16
N VAL A 287 14.70 -18.43 -5.85
CA VAL A 287 14.87 -17.93 -4.49
C VAL A 287 13.56 -17.37 -3.99
N LEU A 288 12.98 -18.03 -3.00
CA LEU A 288 11.79 -17.59 -2.27
C LEU A 288 12.25 -17.16 -0.88
N ALA A 289 12.37 -15.86 -0.66
CA ALA A 289 12.93 -15.36 0.60
C ALA A 289 12.18 -14.16 1.18
N TYR A 290 12.14 -14.09 2.52
CA TYR A 290 11.53 -13.00 3.29
C TYR A 290 10.03 -12.79 3.03
N ASN A 291 9.33 -13.79 2.47
CA ASN A 291 7.89 -13.78 2.30
C ASN A 291 7.19 -14.19 3.61
N ASP A 292 5.92 -13.81 3.80
CA ASP A 292 5.17 -14.32 4.94
C ASP A 292 4.93 -15.84 4.77
N ALA A 293 4.57 -16.30 3.55
CA ALA A 293 4.71 -17.70 3.14
C ALA A 293 5.58 -17.79 1.87
N GLY A 294 6.56 -18.70 1.87
CA GLY A 294 7.40 -18.93 0.68
C GLY A 294 6.60 -19.53 -0.47
N LEU A 295 5.91 -20.63 -0.20
CA LEU A 295 5.05 -21.36 -1.14
C LEU A 295 3.71 -21.66 -0.47
N MET A 296 2.60 -21.47 -1.18
CA MET A 296 1.26 -21.83 -0.73
C MET A 296 0.61 -22.73 -1.78
N LEU A 297 0.22 -23.93 -1.39
CA LEU A 297 -0.36 -24.97 -2.25
C LEU A 297 -1.78 -25.29 -1.82
N ASP A 298 -2.66 -25.42 -2.79
CA ASP A 298 -4.00 -25.99 -2.59
C ASP A 298 -3.95 -27.51 -2.62
N ALA A 299 -4.85 -28.20 -1.91
CA ALA A 299 -4.92 -29.66 -1.88
C ALA A 299 -5.17 -30.28 -3.28
N SER A 300 -5.73 -29.51 -4.20
CA SER A 300 -5.96 -29.93 -5.60
C SER A 300 -4.70 -29.87 -6.48
N ASP A 301 -3.61 -29.24 -6.00
CA ASP A 301 -2.37 -29.11 -6.77
C ASP A 301 -1.63 -30.44 -6.83
N GLN A 302 -1.52 -30.98 -8.04
CA GLN A 302 -0.89 -32.27 -8.29
C GLN A 302 0.11 -32.16 -9.47
N GLY A 303 1.09 -33.04 -9.52
CA GLY A 303 2.05 -33.06 -10.64
C GLY A 303 2.99 -31.86 -10.67
N ASN A 304 3.35 -31.32 -9.50
CA ASN A 304 4.31 -30.22 -9.37
C ASN A 304 5.65 -30.73 -8.82
N LEU A 305 6.73 -30.31 -9.45
CA LEU A 305 8.10 -30.67 -9.07
C LEU A 305 8.88 -29.43 -8.64
N PHE A 306 9.39 -29.45 -7.42
CA PHE A 306 10.23 -28.39 -6.83
C PHE A 306 11.63 -28.96 -6.57
N THR A 307 12.65 -28.49 -7.29
CA THR A 307 14.03 -28.93 -7.10
C THR A 307 15.01 -27.77 -7.17
N GLU A 308 16.08 -27.86 -6.40
CA GLU A 308 17.14 -26.84 -6.34
C GLU A 308 16.66 -25.41 -6.00
N ASN A 309 15.45 -25.23 -5.43
CA ASN A 309 15.00 -23.93 -4.97
C ASN A 309 15.64 -23.58 -3.62
N THR A 310 15.68 -22.28 -3.33
CA THR A 310 16.14 -21.73 -2.06
C THR A 310 14.95 -21.16 -1.30
N PHE A 311 14.54 -21.78 -0.22
CA PHE A 311 13.56 -21.26 0.73
C PHE A 311 14.30 -20.65 1.91
N MET A 312 14.29 -19.33 2.03
CA MET A 312 15.11 -18.62 3.01
C MET A 312 14.36 -17.56 3.78
N ASN A 313 14.38 -17.67 5.11
CA ASN A 313 13.85 -16.65 6.03
C ASN A 313 12.39 -16.24 5.71
N ASN A 314 11.58 -17.15 5.21
CA ASN A 314 10.14 -16.95 5.15
C ASN A 314 9.57 -17.24 6.55
N ASN A 315 8.49 -16.55 6.94
CA ASN A 315 7.84 -16.84 8.23
C ASN A 315 7.29 -18.28 8.24
N GLN A 316 6.81 -18.72 7.08
CA GLN A 316 6.44 -20.12 6.81
C GLN A 316 7.05 -20.53 5.46
N GLN A 317 7.86 -21.61 5.44
CA GLN A 317 8.51 -22.02 4.19
C GLN A 317 7.48 -22.51 3.18
N VAL A 318 6.54 -23.35 3.63
CA VAL A 318 5.42 -23.85 2.82
C VAL A 318 4.16 -23.83 3.65
N ALA A 319 3.09 -23.28 3.09
CA ALA A 319 1.74 -23.25 3.65
C ALA A 319 0.81 -24.08 2.78
N ARG A 320 -0.27 -24.59 3.39
CA ARG A 320 -1.36 -25.26 2.68
C ARG A 320 -2.60 -24.36 2.65
N ASP A 321 -3.25 -24.28 1.50
CA ASP A 321 -4.53 -23.59 1.31
C ASP A 321 -5.65 -24.63 1.20
N GLY A 322 -6.63 -24.59 2.12
CA GLY A 322 -7.70 -25.58 2.18
C GLY A 322 -7.36 -26.87 2.92
N ASP A 323 -8.35 -27.76 2.99
CA ASP A 323 -8.32 -29.04 3.70
C ASP A 323 -7.90 -30.17 2.75
N GLY A 324 -7.07 -31.11 3.20
CA GLY A 324 -6.64 -32.28 2.45
C GLY A 324 -5.12 -32.45 2.37
N ALA A 325 -4.66 -33.67 2.10
CA ALA A 325 -3.25 -33.96 1.94
C ALA A 325 -2.75 -33.55 0.54
N LEU A 326 -1.56 -32.95 0.44
CA LEU A 326 -0.92 -32.69 -0.83
C LEU A 326 -0.57 -34.02 -1.50
N GLN A 327 -1.11 -34.27 -2.68
CA GLN A 327 -0.89 -35.49 -3.43
C GLN A 327 -0.01 -35.21 -4.65
N ARG A 328 0.98 -36.09 -4.93
CA ARG A 328 1.81 -36.01 -6.13
C ARG A 328 2.54 -34.66 -6.31
N VAL A 329 2.97 -34.03 -5.22
CA VAL A 329 3.89 -32.89 -5.23
C VAL A 329 5.26 -33.38 -4.80
N GLU A 330 6.26 -33.22 -5.66
CA GLU A 330 7.60 -33.73 -5.45
C GLU A 330 8.56 -32.61 -5.11
N PHE A 331 9.35 -32.80 -4.05
CA PHE A 331 10.35 -31.81 -3.60
C PHE A 331 11.78 -32.24 -3.86
N SER A 332 11.99 -33.23 -4.68
CA SER A 332 13.32 -33.62 -5.17
C SER A 332 13.25 -34.30 -6.53
N PHE A 333 14.31 -34.13 -7.32
CA PHE A 333 14.51 -34.78 -8.61
C PHE A 333 15.96 -35.27 -8.73
N GLN A 334 16.17 -36.49 -9.21
CA GLN A 334 17.50 -37.08 -9.34
C GLN A 334 18.36 -36.95 -8.06
N ASN A 335 17.78 -37.24 -6.90
CA ASN A 335 18.40 -37.13 -5.58
C ASN A 335 18.88 -35.71 -5.20
N ARG A 336 18.28 -34.66 -5.76
CA ARG A 336 18.52 -33.26 -5.39
C ARG A 336 17.19 -32.60 -5.03
N GLY A 337 17.09 -32.14 -3.82
CA GLY A 337 15.94 -31.43 -3.30
C GLY A 337 16.16 -29.92 -3.28
N ASN A 338 15.69 -29.25 -2.26
CA ASN A 338 15.74 -27.79 -2.11
C ASN A 338 16.59 -27.38 -0.90
N TYR A 339 17.06 -26.15 -0.91
CA TYR A 339 17.69 -25.55 0.26
C TYR A 339 16.64 -24.91 1.18
N TRP A 340 16.71 -25.23 2.46
CA TRP A 340 15.82 -24.74 3.51
C TRP A 340 16.63 -24.05 4.59
N SER A 341 16.45 -22.76 4.82
CA SER A 341 17.27 -22.00 5.79
C SER A 341 17.12 -22.46 7.25
N ASP A 342 16.05 -23.16 7.56
CA ASP A 342 15.74 -23.73 8.88
C ASP A 342 16.08 -25.24 8.99
N TYR A 343 16.69 -25.83 7.95
CA TYR A 343 17.15 -27.21 7.98
C TYR A 343 18.29 -27.41 8.99
N LYS A 344 18.11 -28.34 9.93
CA LYS A 344 19.04 -28.63 11.03
C LYS A 344 19.75 -29.98 10.88
N GLY A 345 19.73 -30.58 9.69
CA GLY A 345 20.40 -31.83 9.42
C GLY A 345 21.93 -31.66 9.24
N TYR A 346 22.62 -32.76 9.14
CA TYR A 346 24.06 -32.86 8.90
C TYR A 346 24.36 -33.39 7.47
N PRO A 347 25.58 -33.18 6.95
CA PRO A 347 25.93 -33.67 5.61
C PRO A 347 25.74 -35.18 5.48
N GLY A 348 25.14 -35.62 4.40
CA GLY A 348 24.99 -37.04 4.03
C GLY A 348 26.20 -37.61 3.31
N THR A 349 26.05 -38.83 2.83
CA THR A 349 27.10 -39.50 2.02
C THR A 349 27.29 -38.88 0.64
N ASN A 350 26.25 -38.25 0.10
CA ASN A 350 26.31 -37.52 -1.16
C ASN A 350 26.75 -36.07 -0.91
N PRO A 351 27.79 -35.57 -1.61
CA PRO A 351 28.28 -34.22 -1.40
C PRO A 351 27.18 -33.16 -1.57
N GLY A 352 27.04 -32.27 -0.58
CA GLY A 352 26.10 -31.16 -0.61
C GLY A 352 24.63 -31.52 -0.33
N ILE A 353 24.32 -32.76 0.02
CA ILE A 353 22.97 -33.23 0.37
C ILE A 353 22.94 -33.59 1.86
N GLY A 354 21.86 -33.23 2.54
CA GLY A 354 21.66 -33.57 3.94
C GLY A 354 21.35 -35.05 4.16
N ALA A 355 21.80 -35.58 5.29
CA ALA A 355 21.59 -36.99 5.65
C ALA A 355 20.16 -37.31 6.08
N LEU A 356 19.43 -36.31 6.56
CA LEU A 356 18.05 -36.47 7.01
C LEU A 356 17.09 -35.74 6.07
N PRO A 357 15.92 -36.31 5.78
CA PRO A 357 14.89 -35.60 5.05
C PRO A 357 14.46 -34.32 5.78
N TYR A 358 14.22 -33.25 5.03
CA TYR A 358 13.55 -32.06 5.55
C TYR A 358 12.05 -32.32 5.57
N ARG A 359 11.39 -32.01 6.68
CA ARG A 359 9.95 -32.20 6.86
C ARG A 359 9.33 -30.88 7.30
N VAL A 360 8.37 -30.39 6.55
CA VAL A 360 7.53 -29.28 6.97
C VAL A 360 6.46 -29.83 7.89
N GLN A 361 6.52 -29.43 9.13
CA GLN A 361 5.54 -29.73 10.16
C GLN A 361 4.98 -28.42 10.67
N ASN A 362 3.68 -28.23 10.55
CA ASN A 362 3.04 -27.01 11.02
C ASN A 362 1.89 -27.38 11.96
N LEU A 363 2.11 -27.17 13.26
CA LEU A 363 1.08 -27.40 14.26
C LEU A 363 -0.15 -26.52 14.03
N PHE A 364 0.06 -25.30 13.53
CA PHE A 364 -1.04 -24.40 13.23
C PHE A 364 -1.94 -24.94 12.10
N ASP A 365 -1.36 -25.42 11.00
CA ASP A 365 -2.12 -26.01 9.90
C ASP A 365 -2.84 -27.27 10.35
N SER A 366 -2.18 -28.16 11.12
CA SER A 366 -2.80 -29.34 11.71
C SER A 366 -3.95 -29.00 12.67
N LEU A 367 -3.82 -27.92 13.44
CA LEU A 367 -4.92 -27.44 14.28
C LEU A 367 -6.01 -26.76 13.45
N ALA A 368 -5.65 -26.07 12.37
CA ALA A 368 -6.59 -25.42 11.47
C ALA A 368 -7.41 -26.43 10.66
N ASP A 369 -6.85 -27.61 10.35
CA ASP A 369 -7.58 -28.73 9.74
C ASP A 369 -8.64 -29.31 10.70
N GLN A 370 -8.28 -29.46 11.97
CA GLN A 370 -9.22 -29.90 13.00
C GLN A 370 -10.22 -28.82 13.39
N HIS A 371 -9.80 -27.55 13.28
CA HIS A 371 -10.55 -26.38 13.64
C HIS A 371 -10.45 -25.31 12.54
N PRO A 372 -11.22 -25.40 11.44
CA PRO A 372 -11.12 -24.51 10.28
C PRO A 372 -11.17 -23.01 10.61
N ASN A 373 -11.76 -22.67 11.77
CA ASN A 373 -11.82 -21.30 12.26
C ASN A 373 -10.44 -20.70 12.61
N LEU A 374 -9.41 -21.54 12.82
CA LEU A 374 -8.05 -21.07 13.10
C LEU A 374 -7.38 -20.48 11.83
N GLN A 375 -7.87 -20.81 10.65
CA GLN A 375 -7.35 -20.22 9.40
C GLN A 375 -7.43 -18.69 9.37
N LEU A 376 -8.35 -18.08 10.15
CA LEU A 376 -8.41 -16.62 10.35
C LEU A 376 -7.16 -16.02 11.01
N PHE A 377 -6.39 -16.82 11.70
CA PHE A 377 -5.15 -16.40 12.36
C PHE A 377 -3.90 -16.71 11.52
N ARG A 378 -4.08 -17.19 10.29
CA ARG A 378 -2.96 -17.41 9.36
C ARG A 378 -2.23 -16.10 9.14
N PHE A 379 -0.89 -16.13 9.20
CA PHE A 379 0.00 -14.96 9.12
C PHE A 379 -0.17 -13.93 10.27
N SER A 380 -0.81 -14.33 11.37
CA SER A 380 -0.92 -13.50 12.56
C SER A 380 0.14 -13.86 13.61
N PRO A 381 0.44 -12.97 14.57
CA PRO A 381 1.30 -13.31 15.71
C PRO A 381 0.81 -14.50 16.53
N ALA A 382 -0.47 -14.85 16.45
CA ALA A 382 -1.02 -16.04 17.12
C ALA A 382 -0.50 -17.34 16.48
N GLN A 383 -0.36 -17.38 15.16
CA GLN A 383 0.27 -18.50 14.45
C GLN A 383 1.73 -18.66 14.86
N GLU A 384 2.49 -17.55 14.91
CA GLU A 384 3.89 -17.57 15.36
C GLU A 384 4.03 -18.06 16.80
N ALA A 385 3.13 -17.61 17.70
CA ALA A 385 3.12 -18.06 19.09
C ALA A 385 2.81 -19.56 19.21
N ILE A 386 1.90 -20.12 18.40
CA ILE A 386 1.60 -21.55 18.34
C ILE A 386 2.82 -22.33 17.82
N GLY A 387 3.49 -21.83 16.79
CA GLY A 387 4.72 -22.41 16.25
C GLY A 387 5.85 -22.44 17.28
N LEU A 388 6.08 -21.35 18.00
CA LEU A 388 7.06 -21.28 19.09
C LEU A 388 6.71 -22.22 20.24
N ALA A 389 5.44 -22.30 20.63
CA ALA A 389 4.98 -23.22 21.66
C ALA A 389 5.18 -24.69 21.25
N ALA A 390 4.93 -25.04 20.00
CA ALA A 390 5.18 -26.38 19.46
C ALA A 390 6.68 -26.76 19.49
N GLN A 391 7.56 -25.82 19.20
CA GLN A 391 9.02 -26.03 19.27
C GLN A 391 9.49 -26.17 20.72
N ALA A 392 8.91 -25.41 21.66
CA ALA A 392 9.28 -25.45 23.08
C ALA A 392 8.73 -26.69 23.80
N PHE A 393 7.58 -27.22 23.38
CA PHE A 393 6.91 -28.35 23.99
C PHE A 393 6.49 -29.37 22.94
N PRO A 394 7.39 -30.27 22.47
CA PRO A 394 7.13 -31.21 21.37
C PRO A 394 6.26 -32.42 21.81
N LEU A 395 5.25 -32.17 22.64
CA LEU A 395 4.28 -33.20 23.11
C LEU A 395 3.25 -33.57 22.04
N ILE A 396 3.02 -32.70 21.08
CA ILE A 396 2.14 -32.91 19.93
C ILE A 396 3.04 -32.96 18.69
N GLN A 397 3.10 -34.07 18.01
CA GLN A 397 3.77 -34.15 16.71
C GLN A 397 2.74 -33.75 15.64
N PRO A 398 2.92 -32.59 15.00
CA PRO A 398 2.03 -32.17 13.93
C PRO A 398 2.19 -33.11 12.72
N GLU A 399 1.12 -33.26 11.96
CA GLU A 399 1.15 -33.99 10.70
C GLU A 399 2.20 -33.38 9.75
N VAL A 400 2.93 -34.26 9.05
CA VAL A 400 3.92 -33.81 8.07
C VAL A 400 3.21 -33.33 6.81
N VAL A 401 3.25 -32.03 6.55
CA VAL A 401 2.63 -31.42 5.37
C VAL A 401 3.33 -31.85 4.09
N LEU A 402 4.67 -31.90 4.11
CA LEU A 402 5.49 -32.37 3.00
C LEU A 402 6.85 -32.88 3.48
N THR A 403 7.52 -33.63 2.61
CA THR A 403 8.87 -34.13 2.85
C THR A 403 9.75 -33.84 1.62
N ASP A 404 10.91 -33.23 1.83
CA ASP A 404 12.00 -33.19 0.87
C ASP A 404 13.03 -34.26 1.28
N PRO A 405 13.15 -35.35 0.52
CA PRO A 405 14.03 -36.46 0.91
C PRO A 405 15.52 -36.15 0.74
N HIS A 406 15.90 -35.14 -0.03
CA HIS A 406 17.27 -34.82 -0.39
C HIS A 406 17.63 -33.35 -0.23
N PRO A 407 17.43 -32.74 0.97
CA PRO A 407 17.62 -31.31 1.18
C PRO A 407 19.06 -30.89 0.92
N LEU A 408 19.25 -29.73 0.32
CA LEU A 408 20.58 -29.18 0.02
C LEU A 408 21.17 -28.52 1.27
N MET A 409 22.49 -28.73 1.48
CA MET A 409 23.24 -28.14 2.59
C MET A 409 23.66 -26.67 2.34
N ALA A 410 23.62 -26.22 1.08
CA ALA A 410 23.92 -24.85 0.68
C ALA A 410 22.97 -24.41 -0.45
N PRO A 411 22.65 -23.13 -0.52
CA PRO A 411 21.79 -22.63 -1.59
C PRO A 411 22.47 -22.79 -2.95
N PRO A 412 21.75 -23.26 -3.98
CA PRO A 412 22.27 -23.36 -5.33
C PRO A 412 22.60 -21.97 -5.90
N THR A 413 23.60 -21.92 -6.78
CA THR A 413 23.92 -20.69 -7.51
C THR A 413 22.85 -20.44 -8.58
N ILE A 414 22.19 -19.29 -8.55
CA ILE A 414 21.23 -18.88 -9.56
C ILE A 414 21.85 -17.86 -10.53
N GLN A 415 21.41 -17.87 -11.78
CA GLN A 415 21.77 -16.80 -12.70
C GLN A 415 21.14 -15.48 -12.23
N ALA A 416 21.96 -14.42 -12.15
CA ALA A 416 21.45 -13.12 -11.76
C ALA A 416 20.50 -12.59 -12.85
N ALA A 417 19.32 -12.06 -12.45
CA ALA A 417 18.53 -11.24 -13.34
C ALA A 417 19.43 -10.09 -13.85
N GLN A 418 19.54 -9.94 -15.15
CA GLN A 418 20.24 -8.80 -15.72
C GLN A 418 19.36 -7.58 -15.47
N LEU A 419 19.86 -6.61 -14.70
CA LEU A 419 19.23 -5.30 -14.63
C LEU A 419 19.21 -4.72 -16.06
N PRO A 420 18.10 -4.11 -16.50
CA PRO A 420 18.07 -3.43 -17.79
C PRO A 420 19.27 -2.49 -17.87
N ALA A 421 20.12 -2.68 -18.89
CA ALA A 421 21.31 -1.88 -19.08
C ALA A 421 20.87 -0.44 -19.31
N GLN A 422 21.04 0.41 -18.30
CA GLN A 422 20.95 1.84 -18.53
C GLN A 422 21.98 2.19 -19.62
N LYS A 423 21.50 2.59 -20.79
CA LYS A 423 22.35 3.25 -21.76
C LYS A 423 22.88 4.52 -21.07
N SER A 424 24.09 4.46 -20.58
CA SER A 424 24.83 5.53 -19.92
C SER A 424 25.21 6.62 -20.92
N GLY A 425 24.21 7.23 -21.56
CA GLY A 425 24.39 8.45 -22.32
C GLY A 425 24.22 9.63 -21.38
N GLY A 426 25.27 10.08 -20.75
CA GLY A 426 25.26 11.35 -20.03
C GLY A 426 25.68 11.36 -18.56
N LEU A 427 25.77 10.22 -17.86
CA LEU A 427 26.10 10.22 -16.42
C LEU A 427 27.60 10.47 -16.12
N LEU A 428 28.51 10.18 -17.04
CA LEU A 428 29.94 10.44 -16.82
C LEU A 428 30.24 11.96 -16.75
N GLY A 429 29.49 12.78 -17.47
CA GLY A 429 29.61 14.25 -17.43
C GLY A 429 29.10 14.86 -16.12
N MET A 430 27.99 14.31 -15.57
CA MET A 430 27.42 14.81 -14.30
C MET A 430 28.21 14.34 -13.08
N SER A 431 28.78 13.15 -13.09
CA SER A 431 29.62 12.65 -12.00
C SER A 431 30.93 13.43 -11.89
N LEU A 432 31.53 13.85 -13.00
CA LEU A 432 32.71 14.72 -13.04
C LEU A 432 32.38 16.16 -12.59
N ALA A 433 31.19 16.68 -12.91
CA ALA A 433 30.74 17.98 -12.42
C ALA A 433 30.44 17.98 -10.92
N LEU A 434 29.87 16.89 -10.37
CA LEU A 434 29.62 16.74 -8.94
C LEU A 434 30.93 16.56 -8.15
N LEU A 435 31.90 15.80 -8.66
CA LEU A 435 33.22 15.65 -8.06
C LEU A 435 34.03 16.97 -8.12
N GLY A 436 33.89 17.75 -9.21
CA GLY A 436 34.46 19.09 -9.31
C GLY A 436 33.83 20.06 -8.28
N GLY A 437 32.51 20.02 -8.10
CA GLY A 437 31.78 20.82 -7.11
C GLY A 437 32.16 20.48 -5.66
N ILE A 438 32.30 19.20 -5.32
CA ILE A 438 32.74 18.74 -4.01
C ILE A 438 34.20 19.14 -3.77
N GLY A 439 35.07 19.08 -4.79
CA GLY A 439 36.44 19.55 -4.72
C GLY A 439 36.53 21.04 -4.41
N MET A 440 35.66 21.87 -5.00
CA MET A 440 35.57 23.29 -4.74
C MET A 440 35.12 23.64 -3.33
N VAL A 441 34.08 22.92 -2.82
CA VAL A 441 33.57 23.13 -1.46
C VAL A 441 34.60 22.68 -0.42
N VAL A 442 35.32 21.56 -0.62
CA VAL A 442 36.39 21.10 0.26
C VAL A 442 37.59 22.03 0.19
N GLY A 443 37.85 22.67 -0.97
CA GLY A 443 38.86 23.70 -1.11
C GLY A 443 38.55 24.99 -0.35
N MET A 444 37.30 25.45 -0.37
CA MET A 444 36.84 26.63 0.39
C MET A 444 36.87 26.40 1.92
N VAL A 445 36.47 25.21 2.38
CA VAL A 445 36.50 24.86 3.81
C VAL A 445 37.95 24.72 4.34
N LYS A 446 38.95 24.43 3.48
CA LYS A 446 40.37 24.40 3.88
C LYS A 446 41.01 25.79 3.93
N ILE A 447 40.46 26.78 3.28
CA ILE A 447 40.99 28.18 3.31
C ILE A 447 40.51 28.89 4.59
N GLU A 448 39.31 28.63 5.08
CA GLU A 448 38.80 29.23 6.34
C GLU A 448 39.37 28.62 7.61
N ARG A 449 40.05 27.47 7.57
CA ARG A 449 40.71 26.88 8.76
C ARG A 449 42.20 27.23 8.96
N ARG A 450 42.74 28.17 8.23
CA ARG A 450 44.16 28.56 8.39
C ARG A 450 44.43 29.78 9.27
N ASP A 451 43.42 30.43 9.84
CA ASP A 451 43.56 31.61 10.69
C ASP A 451 42.95 31.46 12.08
N CYS A 452 43.34 30.44 12.82
CA CYS A 452 43.25 30.46 14.29
C CYS A 452 44.22 29.41 14.83
N GLY A 453 45.41 29.82 15.06
CA GLY A 453 46.45 29.04 15.68
C GLY A 453 46.72 29.44 17.11
N ARG A 454 47.09 28.45 17.90
CA ARG A 454 47.89 28.43 19.12
C ARG A 454 47.17 28.60 20.46
N GLY A 455 47.30 27.52 21.24
CA GLY A 455 47.41 27.60 22.69
C GLY A 455 46.91 26.35 23.41
N CYS A 456 47.92 25.54 23.94
CA CYS A 456 47.93 24.71 25.15
C CYS A 456 46.80 23.67 25.38
N GLY A 457 47.00 22.43 25.67
CA GLY A 457 48.06 21.67 26.31
C GLY A 457 47.44 20.49 27.08
N ALA A 458 48.00 19.28 26.88
CA ALA A 458 48.05 18.06 27.70
C ALA A 458 46.80 17.21 28.04
N PRO A 459 46.96 15.87 28.16
CA PRO A 459 45.92 14.87 28.03
C PRO A 459 45.41 14.26 29.37
N PRO A 460 44.31 13.57 29.42
CA PRO A 460 43.91 12.80 30.60
C PRO A 460 44.18 11.30 30.47
N GLN A 461 44.55 10.75 31.60
CA GLN A 461 44.89 9.37 31.88
C GLN A 461 43.69 8.41 31.81
N LYS A 462 44.02 7.17 31.43
CA LYS A 462 43.22 5.94 31.59
C LYS A 462 43.04 5.57 33.05
N VAL A 463 41.87 5.08 33.42
CA VAL A 463 41.70 4.22 34.59
C VAL A 463 40.84 3.00 34.19
N ALA A 464 41.30 1.87 34.68
CA ALA A 464 40.95 0.52 34.33
C ALA A 464 39.75 -0.07 35.10
N ALA A 465 39.36 -1.24 34.63
CA ALA A 465 38.21 -2.07 34.94
C ALA A 465 38.26 -2.87 36.25
N THR A 466 37.08 -3.29 36.68
CA THR A 466 36.64 -4.60 37.29
C THR A 466 36.98 -4.87 38.76
N PRO A 467 36.44 -5.91 39.47
CA PRO A 467 35.13 -6.59 39.27
C PRO A 467 34.42 -7.04 40.59
N SER A 468 33.25 -7.73 40.44
CA SER A 468 32.70 -8.81 41.34
C SER A 468 32.10 -8.41 42.70
N SER A 469 31.19 -9.03 43.31
CA SER A 469 30.56 -10.36 43.27
C SER A 469 29.37 -10.40 44.26
N ARG A 470 28.37 -11.19 43.92
CA ARG A 470 27.66 -12.22 44.68
C ARG A 470 26.96 -11.94 46.02
N GLU A 471 25.76 -12.52 46.05
CA GLU A 471 25.07 -13.25 47.14
C GLU A 471 24.26 -12.41 48.12
N ALA A 472 23.11 -12.76 48.63
CA ALA A 472 22.24 -13.91 48.52
C ALA A 472 20.95 -13.61 49.30
N SER A 473 19.90 -14.26 48.84
CA SER A 473 18.94 -15.06 49.64
C SER A 473 18.09 -14.44 50.73
N SER A 474 16.83 -14.64 50.54
CA SER A 474 15.84 -15.30 51.40
C SER A 474 15.07 -14.50 52.45
N ALA A 475 13.84 -14.68 52.39
CA ALA A 475 12.88 -15.24 53.34
C ALA A 475 11.76 -14.30 53.78
N LEU A 476 10.57 -14.65 53.34
CA LEU A 476 9.39 -15.09 54.15
C LEU A 476 8.69 -14.13 55.11
N SER A 477 7.38 -14.07 54.82
CA SER A 477 6.26 -14.19 55.77
C SER A 477 5.73 -12.92 56.46
N GLY A 478 4.53 -12.52 56.10
CA GLY A 478 3.31 -12.73 56.88
C GLY A 478 2.98 -11.70 57.97
N LYS A 479 1.78 -11.23 57.83
CA LYS A 479 0.75 -10.82 58.83
C LYS A 479 0.16 -9.45 58.51
N LEU A 480 -1.06 -9.40 58.16
CA LEU A 480 -2.33 -9.30 58.88
C LEU A 480 -2.50 -8.11 59.85
N PHE A 481 -3.52 -7.29 59.56
CA PHE A 481 -4.39 -6.45 60.38
C PHE A 481 -3.78 -5.52 61.42
N GLN A 482 -4.07 -4.24 61.34
CA GLN A 482 -5.01 -3.60 62.30
C GLN A 482 -5.26 -2.11 61.97
N THR A 483 -6.48 -1.75 62.22
CA THR A 483 -7.14 -0.44 62.32
C THR A 483 -6.43 0.57 63.16
N GLY A 484 -6.59 1.88 62.81
CA GLY A 484 -6.27 3.01 63.67
C GLY A 484 -6.69 4.32 63.03
N ASP A 485 -7.78 4.92 63.56
CA ASP A 485 -8.23 6.27 63.31
C ASP A 485 -7.21 7.34 63.66
N GLU A 486 -7.22 8.43 62.97
CA GLU A 486 -7.45 9.82 63.43
C GLU A 486 -6.90 10.92 62.52
N ALA A 487 -7.75 11.93 62.39
CA ALA A 487 -7.46 13.33 62.13
C ALA A 487 -7.23 13.82 60.71
N SER A 488 -8.31 14.35 60.17
CA SER A 488 -8.35 15.40 59.13
C SER A 488 -7.55 16.66 59.53
N PRO A 489 -7.10 17.38 58.49
CA PRO A 489 -7.62 18.75 58.38
C PRO A 489 -8.28 19.07 57.03
N THR A 490 -9.39 19.68 57.12
CA THR A 490 -10.15 20.42 56.17
C THR A 490 -9.30 21.11 55.11
N ARG A 491 -9.54 20.73 53.83
CA ARG A 491 -9.31 21.59 52.67
C ARG A 491 -10.59 21.72 51.84
N SER A 492 -10.93 22.93 51.66
CA SER A 492 -12.06 23.49 50.95
C SER A 492 -12.37 22.77 49.61
N ALA A 493 -13.63 22.34 49.50
CA ALA A 493 -14.26 21.92 48.25
C ALA A 493 -14.53 23.14 47.37
N THR A 494 -13.80 23.23 46.24
CA THR A 494 -14.29 23.93 45.04
C THR A 494 -13.49 23.34 43.86
N GLY A 495 -14.14 22.51 43.08
CA GLY A 495 -13.61 21.96 41.86
C GLY A 495 -14.19 20.56 41.62
N ALA A 496 -15.33 20.49 40.92
CA ALA A 496 -15.85 19.22 40.41
C ALA A 496 -14.78 18.59 39.54
N SER A 497 -14.08 17.54 40.03
CA SER A 497 -13.12 16.79 39.25
C SER A 497 -13.87 16.11 38.11
N GLN A 498 -13.58 16.52 36.89
CA GLN A 498 -14.06 15.81 35.69
C GLN A 498 -13.61 14.34 35.80
N PRO A 499 -14.48 13.39 35.45
CA PRO A 499 -14.09 11.98 35.45
C PRO A 499 -12.86 11.77 34.56
N PRO A 500 -11.97 10.85 34.92
CA PRO A 500 -10.75 10.60 34.15
C PRO A 500 -11.09 10.24 32.70
N PRO A 501 -10.29 10.67 31.71
CA PRO A 501 -10.56 10.42 30.31
C PRO A 501 -10.53 8.92 30.03
N LEU A 502 -11.45 8.44 29.16
CA LEU A 502 -11.55 7.04 28.78
C LEU A 502 -10.38 6.62 27.88
N VAL A 503 -9.93 7.50 26.98
CA VAL A 503 -8.71 7.33 26.19
C VAL A 503 -7.77 8.47 26.47
N GLN A 504 -6.52 8.16 26.80
CA GLN A 504 -5.45 9.14 27.03
C GLN A 504 -4.23 8.77 26.21
N VAL A 505 -3.75 9.72 25.42
CA VAL A 505 -2.55 9.60 24.59
C VAL A 505 -1.59 10.71 25.00
N THR A 506 -0.32 10.34 25.28
CA THR A 506 0.69 11.29 25.74
C THR A 506 2.00 11.04 25.01
N GLY A 507 2.51 12.07 24.32
CA GLY A 507 3.78 12.07 23.62
C GLY A 507 3.90 10.97 22.56
N LEU A 508 2.82 10.61 21.87
CA LEU A 508 2.81 9.49 20.93
C LEU A 508 3.68 9.77 19.70
N GLN A 509 4.75 9.00 19.56
CA GLN A 509 5.64 9.05 18.38
C GLN A 509 5.74 7.69 17.71
N LYS A 510 5.76 7.70 16.37
CA LYS A 510 5.92 6.49 15.57
C LYS A 510 6.78 6.75 14.35
N SER A 511 7.79 5.90 14.17
CA SER A 511 8.65 5.89 12.98
C SER A 511 8.61 4.52 12.31
N PHE A 512 8.69 4.52 10.98
CA PHE A 512 8.94 3.34 10.16
C PHE A 512 10.30 3.50 9.49
N GLY A 513 11.29 2.77 9.96
CA GLY A 513 12.67 2.98 9.59
C GLY A 513 13.14 4.41 9.92
N ARG A 514 13.55 5.18 8.92
CA ARG A 514 13.97 6.59 9.08
C ARG A 514 12.83 7.61 8.96
N HIS A 515 11.65 7.18 8.55
CA HIS A 515 10.51 8.08 8.33
C HIS A 515 9.66 8.18 9.60
N GLN A 516 9.60 9.37 10.20
CA GLN A 516 8.77 9.65 11.37
C GLN A 516 7.36 10.03 10.91
N VAL A 517 6.38 9.18 11.25
CA VAL A 517 4.97 9.33 10.85
C VAL A 517 4.16 10.04 11.93
N LEU A 518 4.43 9.79 13.21
CA LEU A 518 3.80 10.52 14.32
C LEU A 518 4.86 11.22 15.15
N ARG A 519 4.59 12.50 15.48
CA ARG A 519 5.60 13.43 16.01
C ARG A 519 5.22 14.02 17.37
N GLY A 520 4.76 13.18 18.30
CA GLY A 520 4.43 13.61 19.66
C GLY A 520 2.97 14.08 19.79
N LEU A 521 2.01 13.16 19.57
CA LEU A 521 0.59 13.48 19.74
C LEU A 521 0.18 13.42 21.20
N ASP A 522 -0.54 14.45 21.62
CA ASP A 522 -1.13 14.56 22.96
C ASP A 522 -2.63 14.86 22.84
N PHE A 523 -3.47 13.95 23.34
CA PHE A 523 -4.90 14.17 23.40
C PHE A 523 -5.60 13.23 24.39
N SER A 524 -6.81 13.59 24.79
CA SER A 524 -7.65 12.78 25.65
C SER A 524 -9.11 12.79 25.18
N VAL A 525 -9.81 11.69 25.45
CA VAL A 525 -11.21 11.48 25.05
C VAL A 525 -12.03 11.08 26.26
N SER A 526 -13.07 11.83 26.56
CA SER A 526 -14.02 11.52 27.61
C SER A 526 -15.03 10.47 27.15
N GLN A 527 -15.61 9.73 28.11
CA GLN A 527 -16.63 8.73 27.82
C GLN A 527 -17.85 9.33 27.11
N GLY A 528 -18.37 8.61 26.11
CA GLY A 528 -19.57 9.02 25.33
C GLY A 528 -19.31 10.11 24.29
N LYS A 529 -18.08 10.62 24.16
CA LYS A 529 -17.71 11.59 23.14
C LYS A 529 -17.33 10.92 21.83
N ALA A 530 -17.61 11.61 20.72
CA ALA A 530 -17.14 11.23 19.39
C ALA A 530 -16.07 12.22 18.92
N ILE A 531 -14.88 11.71 18.59
CA ILE A 531 -13.76 12.52 18.11
C ILE A 531 -13.34 12.06 16.71
N ALA A 532 -13.24 13.02 15.79
CA ALA A 532 -12.72 12.80 14.46
C ALA A 532 -11.23 13.13 14.37
N PHE A 533 -10.45 12.24 13.79
CA PHE A 533 -9.13 12.55 13.24
C PHE A 533 -9.32 12.99 11.79
N TRP A 534 -9.13 14.25 11.51
CA TRP A 534 -9.33 14.83 10.19
C TRP A 534 -8.02 15.36 9.60
N GLY A 535 -7.78 15.13 8.31
CA GLY A 535 -6.56 15.54 7.62
C GLY A 535 -6.35 14.77 6.32
N GLY A 536 -5.40 15.21 5.52
CA GLY A 536 -5.04 14.58 4.25
C GLY A 536 -4.52 13.15 4.38
N ASN A 537 -4.35 12.47 3.24
CA ASN A 537 -3.71 11.16 3.19
C ASN A 537 -2.24 11.29 3.65
N GLY A 538 -1.80 10.39 4.53
CA GLY A 538 -0.46 10.45 5.13
C GLY A 538 -0.34 11.31 6.39
N ALA A 539 -1.39 11.99 6.84
CA ALA A 539 -1.38 12.79 8.07
C ALA A 539 -1.16 11.99 9.36
N GLY A 540 -1.23 10.63 9.32
CA GLY A 540 -1.01 9.77 10.46
C GLY A 540 -2.27 9.23 11.15
N LYS A 541 -3.46 9.48 10.63
CA LYS A 541 -4.77 9.09 11.22
C LYS A 541 -4.86 7.59 11.51
N SER A 542 -4.73 6.74 10.48
CA SER A 542 -4.79 5.28 10.62
C SER A 542 -3.65 4.73 11.47
N THR A 543 -2.47 5.36 11.42
CA THR A 543 -1.33 4.98 12.26
C THR A 543 -1.65 5.24 13.74
N THR A 544 -2.30 6.36 14.07
CA THR A 544 -2.76 6.68 15.42
C THR A 544 -3.75 5.64 15.92
N ILE A 545 -4.75 5.27 15.13
CA ILE A 545 -5.74 4.23 15.46
C ILE A 545 -5.02 2.89 15.73
N LYS A 546 -4.09 2.48 14.88
CA LYS A 546 -3.32 1.23 15.03
C LYS A 546 -2.42 1.25 16.28
N CYS A 547 -1.90 2.39 16.69
CA CYS A 547 -1.18 2.54 17.96
C CYS A 547 -2.12 2.39 19.17
N ILE A 548 -3.32 2.97 19.14
CA ILE A 548 -4.33 2.82 20.21
C ILE A 548 -4.77 1.37 20.36
N LEU A 549 -4.86 0.61 19.25
CA LEU A 549 -5.13 -0.84 19.26
C LEU A 549 -3.97 -1.66 19.82
N GLY A 550 -2.79 -1.07 19.98
CA GLY A 550 -1.56 -1.78 20.34
C GLY A 550 -1.06 -2.74 19.25
N LEU A 551 -1.38 -2.44 17.98
CA LEU A 551 -0.91 -3.20 16.81
C LEU A 551 0.46 -2.74 16.31
N LEU A 552 0.89 -1.55 16.70
CA LEU A 552 2.17 -0.97 16.30
C LEU A 552 2.98 -0.60 17.54
N ASN A 553 4.27 -0.87 17.52
CA ASN A 553 5.20 -0.36 18.54
C ASN A 553 5.37 1.16 18.37
N PHE A 554 5.32 1.90 19.45
CA PHE A 554 5.42 3.36 19.48
C PHE A 554 6.21 3.84 20.71
N GLN A 555 6.58 5.12 20.73
CA GLN A 555 7.10 5.82 21.90
C GLN A 555 5.99 6.71 22.48
N GLY A 556 6.05 6.96 23.79
CA GLY A 556 5.00 7.65 24.52
C GLY A 556 4.12 6.72 25.35
N SER A 557 2.93 7.16 25.72
CA SER A 557 1.98 6.39 26.54
C SER A 557 0.58 6.46 25.96
N ILE A 558 -0.11 5.31 25.88
CA ILE A 558 -1.55 5.25 25.54
C ILE A 558 -2.26 4.43 26.61
N ARG A 559 -3.35 5.01 27.15
CA ARG A 559 -4.22 4.33 28.11
C ARG A 559 -5.66 4.32 27.64
N VAL A 560 -6.32 3.19 27.83
CA VAL A 560 -7.75 3.02 27.52
C VAL A 560 -8.43 2.46 28.77
N GLY A 561 -9.41 3.19 29.30
CA GLY A 561 -10.05 2.83 30.58
C GLY A 561 -9.05 2.74 31.74
N GLY A 562 -7.99 3.57 31.72
CA GLY A 562 -6.90 3.52 32.67
C GLY A 562 -5.84 2.44 32.42
N LEU A 563 -6.10 1.47 31.53
CA LEU A 563 -5.20 0.35 31.20
C LEU A 563 -4.16 0.78 30.12
N ASP A 564 -2.89 0.45 30.36
CA ASP A 564 -1.81 0.70 29.40
C ASP A 564 -1.91 -0.30 28.22
N VAL A 565 -1.99 0.22 26.98
CA VAL A 565 -2.22 -0.60 25.79
C VAL A 565 -1.07 -1.54 25.44
N VAL A 566 0.15 -1.28 25.96
CA VAL A 566 1.34 -2.13 25.76
C VAL A 566 1.41 -3.18 26.86
N ARG A 567 1.36 -2.75 28.11
CA ARG A 567 1.55 -3.63 29.29
C ARG A 567 0.32 -4.48 29.59
N GLU A 568 -0.87 -3.90 29.42
CA GLU A 568 -2.18 -4.51 29.70
C GLU A 568 -3.01 -4.72 28.44
N GLY A 569 -2.34 -4.88 27.28
CA GLY A 569 -2.94 -4.84 25.96
C GLY A 569 -4.14 -5.79 25.75
N LYS A 570 -4.14 -6.99 26.35
CA LYS A 570 -5.27 -7.91 26.27
C LYS A 570 -6.52 -7.37 26.97
N GLN A 571 -6.36 -6.70 28.10
CA GLN A 571 -7.48 -6.11 28.87
C GLN A 571 -7.95 -4.83 28.18
N ALA A 572 -7.02 -3.98 27.75
CA ALA A 572 -7.34 -2.75 26.99
C ALA A 572 -8.13 -3.05 25.70
N ARG A 573 -7.71 -4.06 24.92
CA ARG A 573 -8.43 -4.47 23.69
C ARG A 573 -9.82 -5.02 23.92
N ARG A 574 -10.18 -5.49 25.11
CA ARG A 574 -11.57 -5.86 25.44
C ARG A 574 -12.50 -4.65 25.50
N LEU A 575 -11.97 -3.46 25.78
CA LEU A 575 -12.71 -2.22 25.80
C LEU A 575 -12.87 -1.60 24.40
N LEU A 576 -12.17 -2.13 23.38
CA LEU A 576 -12.08 -1.59 22.04
C LEU A 576 -12.89 -2.43 21.04
N GLY A 577 -13.70 -1.77 20.22
CA GLY A 577 -14.19 -2.27 18.93
C GLY A 577 -13.43 -1.61 17.80
N TYR A 578 -13.23 -2.30 16.67
CA TYR A 578 -12.50 -1.74 15.54
C TYR A 578 -13.13 -2.12 14.21
N VAL A 579 -13.32 -1.12 13.36
CA VAL A 579 -13.71 -1.30 11.95
C VAL A 579 -12.58 -0.74 11.10
N PRO A 580 -11.83 -1.61 10.39
CA PRO A 580 -10.76 -1.17 9.50
C PRO A 580 -11.30 -0.54 8.22
N GLN A 581 -10.46 0.18 7.51
CA GLN A 581 -10.74 0.75 6.19
C GLN A 581 -11.15 -0.32 5.18
N GLU A 582 -10.47 -1.46 5.16
CA GLU A 582 -10.81 -2.61 4.32
C GLU A 582 -11.25 -3.78 5.21
N LEU A 583 -12.45 -4.28 4.94
CA LEU A 583 -13.02 -5.42 5.64
C LEU A 583 -12.67 -6.71 4.91
N SER A 584 -11.93 -7.57 5.59
CA SER A 584 -11.58 -8.91 5.10
C SER A 584 -12.40 -9.96 5.85
N PHE A 585 -13.54 -10.35 5.31
CA PHE A 585 -14.32 -11.50 5.75
C PHE A 585 -14.20 -12.64 4.75
N TYR A 586 -14.44 -13.86 5.20
CA TYR A 586 -14.49 -15.02 4.31
C TYR A 586 -15.66 -14.89 3.33
N PRO A 587 -15.40 -14.82 2.02
CA PRO A 587 -16.45 -14.57 1.04
C PRO A 587 -17.51 -15.68 0.99
N ASP A 588 -17.13 -16.93 1.28
CA ASP A 588 -18.01 -18.10 1.25
C ASP A 588 -18.77 -18.37 2.55
N TRP A 589 -18.46 -17.62 3.61
CA TRP A 589 -19.20 -17.76 4.87
C TRP A 589 -20.49 -16.97 4.83
N THR A 590 -21.51 -17.50 5.50
CA THR A 590 -22.72 -16.73 5.73
C THR A 590 -22.49 -15.61 6.75
N VAL A 591 -23.32 -14.58 6.68
CA VAL A 591 -23.32 -13.49 7.67
C VAL A 591 -23.42 -14.05 9.09
N GLN A 592 -24.34 -14.99 9.31
CA GLN A 592 -24.51 -15.64 10.60
C GLN A 592 -23.24 -16.35 11.04
N ARG A 593 -22.65 -17.20 10.18
CA ARG A 593 -21.42 -17.94 10.49
C ARG A 593 -20.29 -17.00 10.89
N THR A 594 -20.17 -15.89 10.19
CA THR A 594 -19.12 -14.87 10.45
C THR A 594 -19.28 -14.25 11.82
N VAL A 595 -20.51 -13.83 12.19
CA VAL A 595 -20.77 -13.20 13.50
C VAL A 595 -20.71 -14.22 14.63
N ASP A 596 -21.24 -15.42 14.45
CA ASP A 596 -21.16 -16.51 15.43
C ASP A 596 -19.71 -16.85 15.78
N PHE A 597 -18.86 -16.93 14.77
CA PHE A 597 -17.44 -17.16 14.96
C PHE A 597 -16.79 -16.05 15.79
N CYS A 598 -16.99 -14.79 15.42
CA CYS A 598 -16.46 -13.65 16.17
C CYS A 598 -17.00 -13.59 17.61
N ALA A 599 -18.27 -13.94 17.82
CA ALA A 599 -18.90 -14.01 19.13
C ALA A 599 -18.23 -15.07 20.02
N ARG A 600 -17.93 -16.26 19.48
CA ARG A 600 -17.20 -17.32 20.21
C ARG A 600 -15.80 -16.87 20.62
N ILE A 601 -15.04 -16.20 19.72
CA ILE A 601 -13.71 -15.67 20.05
C ILE A 601 -13.79 -14.67 21.20
N LYS A 602 -14.76 -13.75 21.12
CA LYS A 602 -14.98 -12.73 22.16
C LYS A 602 -15.66 -13.28 23.40
N ARG A 603 -16.08 -14.55 23.40
CA ARG A 603 -16.85 -15.23 24.46
C ARG A 603 -18.17 -14.54 24.77
N VAL A 604 -18.87 -14.13 23.73
CA VAL A 604 -20.16 -13.45 23.75
C VAL A 604 -21.25 -14.48 23.43
N ALA A 605 -22.41 -14.36 24.04
CA ALA A 605 -23.55 -15.26 23.79
C ALA A 605 -24.07 -15.06 22.35
N LEU A 606 -24.49 -16.17 21.70
CA LEU A 606 -25.05 -16.15 20.36
C LEU A 606 -26.30 -15.26 20.24
N SER A 607 -27.09 -15.16 21.28
CA SER A 607 -28.27 -14.28 21.34
C SER A 607 -27.90 -12.80 21.21
N GLU A 608 -26.76 -12.39 21.76
CA GLU A 608 -26.24 -11.03 21.61
C GLU A 608 -25.75 -10.80 20.18
N ALA A 609 -25.08 -11.77 19.58
CA ALA A 609 -24.63 -11.70 18.19
C ALA A 609 -25.80 -11.52 17.21
N LEU A 610 -26.88 -12.27 17.40
CA LEU A 610 -28.09 -12.15 16.59
C LEU A 610 -28.80 -10.80 16.81
N ARG A 611 -28.87 -10.33 18.06
CA ARG A 611 -29.38 -8.99 18.36
C ARG A 611 -28.60 -7.90 17.63
N LEU A 612 -27.28 -7.99 17.60
CA LEU A 612 -26.45 -7.01 16.88
C LEU A 612 -26.69 -7.06 15.37
N LEU A 613 -26.89 -8.24 14.78
CA LEU A 613 -27.26 -8.37 13.37
C LEU A 613 -28.59 -7.67 13.06
N SER A 614 -29.57 -7.78 13.96
CA SER A 614 -30.84 -7.04 13.83
C SER A 614 -30.63 -5.52 13.98
N GLU A 615 -29.80 -5.08 14.96
CA GLU A 615 -29.49 -3.66 15.16
C GLU A 615 -28.82 -3.02 13.95
N VAL A 616 -27.97 -3.76 13.23
CA VAL A 616 -27.30 -3.23 12.02
C VAL A 616 -28.13 -3.47 10.74
N GLY A 617 -29.34 -4.03 10.84
CA GLY A 617 -30.25 -4.26 9.71
C GLY A 617 -29.79 -5.39 8.79
N LEU A 618 -29.17 -6.44 9.31
CA LEU A 618 -28.73 -7.62 8.57
C LEU A 618 -29.51 -8.90 8.93
N GLU A 619 -30.59 -8.78 9.71
CA GLU A 619 -31.39 -9.92 10.15
C GLU A 619 -31.95 -10.76 9.00
N ALA A 620 -32.49 -10.12 7.95
CA ALA A 620 -33.03 -10.79 6.76
C ALA A 620 -31.94 -11.40 5.88
N HIS A 621 -30.66 -11.12 6.14
CA HIS A 621 -29.53 -11.51 5.30
C HIS A 621 -28.56 -12.50 5.99
N THR A 622 -28.94 -13.07 7.10
CA THR A 622 -28.10 -13.95 7.92
C THR A 622 -27.58 -15.17 7.18
N GLN A 623 -28.36 -15.71 6.23
CA GLN A 623 -28.00 -16.86 5.41
C GLN A 623 -27.26 -16.52 4.11
N LYS A 624 -27.18 -15.23 3.72
CA LYS A 624 -26.40 -14.82 2.54
C LYS A 624 -24.92 -14.99 2.81
N LYS A 625 -24.18 -15.38 1.76
CA LYS A 625 -22.71 -15.37 1.80
C LYS A 625 -22.19 -13.94 1.84
N VAL A 626 -21.06 -13.74 2.47
CA VAL A 626 -20.39 -12.42 2.53
C VAL A 626 -20.05 -11.89 1.13
N SER A 627 -19.73 -12.78 0.19
CA SER A 627 -19.51 -12.42 -1.23
C SER A 627 -20.74 -11.77 -1.89
N GLU A 628 -21.94 -12.12 -1.43
CA GLU A 628 -23.22 -11.64 -1.98
C GLU A 628 -23.67 -10.29 -1.38
N LEU A 629 -22.94 -9.79 -0.37
CA LEU A 629 -23.25 -8.54 0.30
C LEU A 629 -22.76 -7.34 -0.50
N SER A 630 -23.58 -6.28 -0.55
CA SER A 630 -23.13 -4.97 -1.02
C SER A 630 -22.06 -4.38 -0.11
N GLY A 631 -21.33 -3.35 -0.56
CA GLY A 631 -20.33 -2.65 0.25
C GLY A 631 -20.89 -2.15 1.57
N GLY A 632 -22.07 -1.51 1.55
CA GLY A 632 -22.76 -1.03 2.75
C GLY A 632 -23.16 -2.15 3.72
N MET A 633 -23.61 -3.30 3.19
CA MET A 633 -23.93 -4.46 4.02
C MET A 633 -22.67 -5.06 4.65
N LYS A 634 -21.53 -5.10 3.95
CA LYS A 634 -20.25 -5.53 4.51
C LYS A 634 -19.79 -4.61 5.63
N GLN A 635 -19.94 -3.28 5.47
CA GLN A 635 -19.62 -2.32 6.53
C GLN A 635 -20.51 -2.49 7.78
N ARG A 636 -21.81 -2.73 7.59
CA ARG A 636 -22.73 -3.05 8.69
C ARG A 636 -22.35 -4.35 9.40
N LEU A 637 -21.91 -5.37 8.65
CA LEU A 637 -21.38 -6.60 9.24
C LEU A 637 -20.09 -6.33 10.05
N GLY A 638 -19.18 -5.51 9.52
CA GLY A 638 -17.97 -5.07 10.22
C GLY A 638 -18.31 -4.35 11.55
N LEU A 639 -19.31 -3.49 11.51
CA LEU A 639 -19.79 -2.79 12.70
C LEU A 639 -20.40 -3.76 13.72
N ALA A 640 -21.23 -4.73 13.28
CA ALA A 640 -21.78 -5.76 14.18
C ALA A 640 -20.66 -6.53 14.89
N VAL A 641 -19.63 -6.95 14.16
CA VAL A 641 -18.46 -7.64 14.72
C VAL A 641 -17.67 -6.77 15.69
N ALA A 642 -17.51 -5.48 15.37
CA ALA A 642 -16.80 -4.54 16.23
C ALA A 642 -17.54 -4.31 17.57
N LEU A 643 -18.87 -4.28 17.55
CA LEU A 643 -19.74 -4.08 18.72
C LEU A 643 -19.89 -5.31 19.61
N LEU A 644 -19.53 -6.53 19.15
CA LEU A 644 -19.57 -7.74 19.98
C LEU A 644 -18.76 -7.56 21.28
N GLY A 645 -19.37 -7.94 22.39
CA GLY A 645 -18.77 -7.84 23.72
C GLY A 645 -18.85 -6.43 24.32
N ASN A 646 -19.71 -5.59 23.79
CA ASN A 646 -20.06 -4.26 24.33
C ASN A 646 -18.81 -3.38 24.61
N PRO A 647 -18.02 -3.02 23.58
CA PRO A 647 -16.85 -2.17 23.77
C PRO A 647 -17.22 -0.79 24.30
N GLN A 648 -16.33 -0.19 25.07
CA GLN A 648 -16.52 1.18 25.56
C GLN A 648 -16.07 2.22 24.53
N VAL A 649 -15.14 1.83 23.64
CA VAL A 649 -14.58 2.68 22.60
C VAL A 649 -14.68 1.97 21.25
N LEU A 650 -15.22 2.64 20.25
CA LEU A 650 -15.25 2.19 18.87
C LEU A 650 -14.23 2.99 18.04
N LEU A 651 -13.33 2.31 17.40
CA LEU A 651 -12.33 2.89 16.50
C LEU A 651 -12.73 2.59 15.05
N LEU A 652 -12.83 3.63 14.21
CA LEU A 652 -13.26 3.52 12.83
C LEU A 652 -12.20 4.15 11.91
N ASP A 653 -11.73 3.41 10.91
CA ASP A 653 -10.71 3.87 9.97
C ASP A 653 -11.33 4.00 8.58
N GLU A 654 -11.59 5.23 8.11
CA GLU A 654 -12.21 5.56 6.83
C GLU A 654 -13.45 4.68 6.49
N PHE A 655 -14.31 4.51 7.45
CA PHE A 655 -15.38 3.51 7.51
C PHE A 655 -16.49 3.65 6.45
N THR A 656 -16.53 4.75 5.73
CA THR A 656 -17.50 5.01 4.64
C THR A 656 -16.87 5.04 3.26
N SER A 657 -15.56 4.79 3.16
CA SER A 657 -14.87 4.64 1.88
C SER A 657 -15.55 3.51 1.08
N ASN A 658 -15.87 3.71 -0.18
CA ASN A 658 -16.58 2.76 -1.06
C ASN A 658 -18.09 2.58 -0.78
N LEU A 659 -18.76 3.50 -0.06
CA LEU A 659 -20.20 3.53 0.10
C LEU A 659 -20.83 4.61 -0.80
N ASP A 660 -22.00 4.29 -1.36
CA ASP A 660 -22.88 5.28 -1.95
C ASP A 660 -23.46 6.24 -0.87
N ALA A 661 -24.12 7.31 -1.26
CA ALA A 661 -24.61 8.32 -0.36
C ALA A 661 -25.65 7.76 0.64
N GLU A 662 -26.58 6.91 0.17
CA GLU A 662 -27.65 6.34 0.99
C GLU A 662 -27.07 5.36 2.05
N ALA A 663 -26.19 4.46 1.65
CA ALA A 663 -25.54 3.53 2.57
C ALA A 663 -24.70 4.25 3.62
N ARG A 664 -24.06 5.37 3.26
CA ARG A 664 -23.27 6.21 4.15
C ARG A 664 -24.15 6.87 5.20
N GLU A 665 -25.21 7.55 4.79
CA GLU A 665 -26.17 8.18 5.71
C GLU A 665 -26.76 7.18 6.69
N ALA A 666 -27.16 6.01 6.20
CA ALA A 666 -27.69 4.94 7.04
C ALA A 666 -26.66 4.44 8.07
N LEU A 667 -25.39 4.34 7.70
CA LEU A 667 -24.30 3.92 8.60
C LEU A 667 -24.01 5.00 9.66
N ILE A 668 -23.95 6.26 9.27
CA ILE A 668 -23.78 7.40 10.18
C ILE A 668 -24.93 7.47 11.19
N ALA A 669 -26.19 7.32 10.75
CA ALA A 669 -27.34 7.29 11.62
C ALA A 669 -27.31 6.12 12.63
N LEU A 670 -26.78 4.97 12.21
CA LEU A 670 -26.57 3.81 13.07
C LEU A 670 -25.51 4.11 14.14
N LEU A 671 -24.39 4.71 13.77
CA LEU A 671 -23.32 5.11 14.70
C LEU A 671 -23.79 6.18 15.69
N ALA A 672 -24.57 7.16 15.24
CA ALA A 672 -25.18 8.18 16.10
C ALA A 672 -26.10 7.53 17.16
N ARG A 673 -26.86 6.50 16.80
CA ARG A 673 -27.67 5.70 17.74
C ARG A 673 -26.81 4.94 18.75
N GLN A 674 -25.70 4.38 18.36
CA GLN A 674 -24.78 3.70 19.28
C GLN A 674 -24.12 4.71 20.25
N ARG A 675 -23.74 5.87 19.74
CA ARG A 675 -23.23 6.98 20.56
C ARG A 675 -24.24 7.43 21.61
N SER A 676 -25.52 7.59 21.27
CA SER A 676 -26.57 7.97 22.23
C SER A 676 -26.77 6.96 23.35
N LYS A 677 -26.30 5.70 23.17
CA LYS A 677 -26.22 4.66 24.21
C LYS A 677 -24.97 4.77 25.09
N GLY A 678 -24.12 5.79 24.91
CA GLY A 678 -22.91 6.02 25.70
C GLY A 678 -21.61 5.47 25.09
N LEU A 679 -21.63 4.98 23.85
CA LEU A 679 -20.42 4.51 23.15
C LEU A 679 -19.52 5.70 22.80
N THR A 680 -18.23 5.60 23.14
CA THR A 680 -17.21 6.56 22.74
C THR A 680 -16.70 6.20 21.35
N ILE A 681 -16.60 7.16 20.43
CA ILE A 681 -16.21 6.89 19.05
C ILE A 681 -14.97 7.72 18.68
N LEU A 682 -13.94 7.07 18.16
CA LEU A 682 -12.80 7.73 17.51
C LEU A 682 -12.76 7.28 16.06
N PHE A 683 -12.76 8.21 15.13
CA PHE A 683 -12.77 7.83 13.73
C PHE A 683 -11.83 8.69 12.88
N ALA A 684 -11.20 8.05 11.90
CA ALA A 684 -10.38 8.70 10.88
C ALA A 684 -11.25 8.97 9.66
N THR A 685 -11.21 10.19 9.16
CA THR A 685 -11.89 10.57 7.92
C THR A 685 -11.18 11.75 7.25
N HIS A 686 -11.42 11.90 5.96
CA HIS A 686 -11.09 13.09 5.19
C HIS A 686 -12.36 13.81 4.70
N ARG A 687 -13.55 13.34 5.11
CA ARG A 687 -14.85 13.88 4.73
C ARG A 687 -15.44 14.69 5.86
N MET A 688 -15.80 15.91 5.55
CA MET A 688 -16.32 16.84 6.55
C MET A 688 -17.77 16.55 6.92
N GLU A 689 -18.58 16.06 6.00
CA GLU A 689 -19.96 15.67 6.27
C GLU A 689 -20.05 14.62 7.40
N GLU A 690 -19.06 13.73 7.50
CA GLU A 690 -18.98 12.72 8.56
C GLU A 690 -18.61 13.36 9.91
N VAL A 691 -17.71 14.34 9.89
CA VAL A 691 -17.32 15.09 11.08
C VAL A 691 -18.52 15.86 11.63
N GLU A 692 -19.22 16.60 10.78
CA GLU A 692 -20.40 17.40 11.15
C GLU A 692 -21.57 16.56 11.67
N ALA A 693 -21.73 15.35 11.11
CA ALA A 693 -22.85 14.47 11.46
C ALA A 693 -22.59 13.63 12.72
N LEU A 694 -21.33 13.27 13.02
CA LEU A 694 -21.03 12.30 14.06
C LEU A 694 -20.16 12.82 15.19
N ALA A 695 -19.21 13.74 14.95
CA ALA A 695 -18.22 14.15 15.94
C ALA A 695 -18.74 15.27 16.88
N ASP A 696 -18.23 15.27 18.12
CA ASP A 696 -18.29 16.42 19.04
C ASP A 696 -17.10 17.34 18.81
N GLU A 697 -15.95 16.73 18.61
CA GLU A 697 -14.67 17.42 18.48
C GLU A 697 -13.91 16.86 17.28
N VAL A 698 -13.07 17.68 16.70
CA VAL A 698 -12.16 17.28 15.61
C VAL A 698 -10.73 17.61 15.97
N LEU A 699 -9.86 16.64 15.74
CA LEU A 699 -8.40 16.77 15.81
C LEU A 699 -7.89 16.90 14.38
N PHE A 700 -7.49 18.09 14.01
CA PHE A 700 -6.89 18.36 12.70
C PHE A 700 -5.46 17.87 12.70
N MET A 701 -5.16 16.93 11.81
CA MET A 701 -3.85 16.31 11.72
C MET A 701 -3.16 16.66 10.41
N ASP A 702 -1.91 17.09 10.52
CA ASP A 702 -1.02 17.22 9.37
C ASP A 702 0.39 16.75 9.72
N GLN A 703 1.06 16.07 8.79
CA GLN A 703 2.43 15.56 8.92
C GLN A 703 2.75 14.87 10.27
N GLY A 704 1.77 14.14 10.81
CA GLY A 704 1.92 13.39 12.06
C GLY A 704 1.83 14.23 13.33
N GLN A 705 1.28 15.43 13.26
CA GLN A 705 1.02 16.32 14.40
C GLN A 705 -0.46 16.71 14.45
N ILE A 706 -0.96 17.03 15.65
CA ILE A 706 -2.25 17.68 15.82
C ILE A 706 -1.98 19.19 15.74
N ILE A 707 -2.45 19.80 14.66
CA ILE A 707 -2.27 21.24 14.43
C ILE A 707 -3.36 22.08 15.10
N ARG A 708 -4.53 21.46 15.37
CA ARG A 708 -5.65 22.11 16.08
C ARG A 708 -6.60 21.06 16.66
N ARG A 709 -7.22 21.40 17.78
CA ARG A 709 -8.40 20.74 18.36
C ARG A 709 -9.55 21.76 18.42
N SER A 710 -10.73 21.38 17.93
CA SER A 710 -11.89 22.28 17.90
C SER A 710 -13.18 21.50 18.15
N GLU A 711 -14.15 22.11 18.79
CA GLU A 711 -15.52 21.59 18.84
C GLU A 711 -16.19 21.73 17.47
N VAL A 712 -16.94 20.71 17.03
CA VAL A 712 -17.64 20.74 15.73
C VAL A 712 -18.69 21.83 15.70
N ALA A 713 -19.27 22.17 16.86
CA ALA A 713 -20.22 23.27 16.97
C ALA A 713 -19.61 24.63 16.56
N GLU A 714 -18.33 24.83 16.81
CA GLU A 714 -17.60 26.05 16.42
C GLU A 714 -17.35 26.14 14.90
N LEU A 715 -17.35 24.97 14.20
CA LEU A 715 -17.05 24.87 12.79
C LEU A 715 -18.31 25.01 11.91
N LYS A 716 -19.51 24.78 12.49
CA LYS A 716 -20.76 24.89 11.74
C LYS A 716 -21.00 26.35 11.33
N PRO A 717 -21.56 26.60 10.12
CA PRO A 717 -21.87 27.94 9.70
C PRO A 717 -22.82 28.56 10.71
N ALA A 718 -22.33 29.58 11.41
CA ALA A 718 -23.20 30.36 12.30
C ALA A 718 -24.04 31.33 11.45
N ALA A 719 -25.29 31.48 11.80
CA ALA A 719 -26.16 32.53 11.26
C ALA A 719 -25.69 33.97 11.63
N THR A 720 -24.55 34.09 12.32
CA THR A 720 -23.97 35.38 12.79
C THR A 720 -22.85 35.81 11.84
N PRO A 721 -22.90 37.02 11.28
CA PRO A 721 -21.81 37.50 10.41
C PRO A 721 -20.55 37.80 11.23
N GLY A 722 -19.39 37.39 10.73
CA GLY A 722 -18.10 37.88 11.21
C GLY A 722 -17.15 36.86 11.82
N ARG A 723 -16.93 35.72 11.21
CA ARG A 723 -15.81 34.84 11.57
C ARG A 723 -14.72 34.86 10.47
N THR A 724 -13.47 34.87 10.89
CA THR A 724 -12.31 34.83 9.99
C THR A 724 -11.46 33.63 10.34
N LEU A 725 -11.20 32.74 9.34
CA LEU A 725 -10.27 31.64 9.47
C LEU A 725 -8.86 32.14 9.14
N LYS A 726 -7.97 32.09 10.12
CA LYS A 726 -6.53 32.32 9.94
C LYS A 726 -5.85 31.01 9.59
N VAL A 727 -5.13 30.98 8.48
CA VAL A 727 -4.37 29.78 8.03
C VAL A 727 -2.92 30.18 7.80
N ASN A 728 -1.99 29.53 8.47
CA ASN A 728 -0.55 29.70 8.28
C ASN A 728 -0.03 28.67 7.29
N LEU A 729 0.70 29.11 6.27
CA LEU A 729 1.24 28.30 5.19
C LEU A 729 2.71 28.67 4.95
N PRO A 730 3.53 27.73 4.43
CA PRO A 730 4.86 28.07 3.94
C PRO A 730 4.81 29.21 2.90
N ALA A 731 5.77 30.13 2.95
CA ALA A 731 5.83 31.28 2.03
C ALA A 731 5.78 30.89 0.56
N SER A 732 6.35 29.71 0.21
CA SER A 732 6.32 29.17 -1.14
C SER A 732 4.96 28.70 -1.64
N GLN A 733 3.97 28.53 -0.74
CA GLN A 733 2.62 28.02 -1.06
C GLN A 733 1.53 29.08 -0.92
N LEU A 734 1.84 30.26 -0.38
CA LEU A 734 0.88 31.33 -0.15
C LEU A 734 0.21 31.84 -1.42
N GLU A 735 0.95 32.02 -2.50
CA GLU A 735 0.41 32.47 -3.80
C GLU A 735 -0.56 31.44 -4.40
N GLN A 736 -0.19 30.16 -4.30
CA GLN A 736 -1.02 29.06 -4.77
C GLN A 736 -2.32 28.97 -3.94
N ALA A 737 -2.23 29.09 -2.63
CA ALA A 737 -3.38 29.08 -1.73
C ALA A 737 -4.31 30.27 -2.00
N ALA A 738 -3.74 31.47 -2.16
CA ALA A 738 -4.48 32.69 -2.47
C ALA A 738 -5.24 32.58 -3.80
N ALA A 739 -4.61 32.06 -4.85
CA ALA A 739 -5.23 31.82 -6.15
C ALA A 739 -6.39 30.83 -6.06
N LEU A 740 -6.25 29.75 -5.28
CA LEU A 740 -7.30 28.76 -5.07
C LEU A 740 -8.51 29.33 -4.35
N LEU A 741 -8.29 30.08 -3.26
CA LEU A 741 -9.36 30.72 -2.50
C LEU A 741 -10.10 31.76 -3.36
N GLY A 742 -9.36 32.53 -4.15
CA GLY A 742 -9.94 33.50 -5.08
C GLY A 742 -10.79 32.83 -6.18
N THR A 743 -10.32 31.71 -6.76
CA THR A 743 -11.07 30.97 -7.78
C THR A 743 -12.36 30.37 -7.22
N ALA A 744 -12.35 30.01 -5.93
CA ALA A 744 -13.53 29.49 -5.22
C ALA A 744 -14.49 30.61 -4.74
N GLY A 745 -14.22 31.87 -5.05
CA GLY A 745 -15.04 33.01 -4.67
C GLY A 745 -14.99 33.35 -3.18
N LEU A 746 -13.99 32.84 -2.45
CA LEU A 746 -13.79 33.11 -1.04
C LEU A 746 -13.01 34.42 -0.86
N LYS A 747 -13.52 35.31 0.01
CA LYS A 747 -12.81 36.52 0.34
C LYS A 747 -11.69 36.22 1.32
N TYR A 748 -10.51 36.69 1.02
CA TYR A 748 -9.35 36.48 1.89
C TYR A 748 -8.47 37.75 1.94
N HIS A 749 -7.69 37.87 2.99
CA HIS A 749 -6.68 38.89 3.18
C HIS A 749 -5.36 38.25 3.58
N ARG A 750 -4.24 38.74 3.03
CA ARG A 750 -2.92 38.23 3.38
C ARG A 750 -2.29 39.06 4.50
N ALA A 751 -1.84 38.40 5.56
CA ALA A 751 -1.14 38.99 6.68
C ALA A 751 0.17 38.23 6.95
N GLY A 752 1.25 38.63 6.28
CA GLY A 752 2.55 37.93 6.35
C GLY A 752 2.49 36.49 5.78
N GLU A 753 2.80 35.48 6.61
CA GLU A 753 2.68 34.06 6.26
C GLU A 753 1.27 33.51 6.54
N ASN A 754 0.30 34.34 6.87
CA ASN A 754 -1.06 33.93 7.14
C ASN A 754 -2.01 34.39 6.04
N LEU A 755 -3.01 33.56 5.73
CA LEU A 755 -4.20 33.92 4.98
C LEU A 755 -5.36 34.04 5.96
N LEU A 756 -6.03 35.17 5.96
CA LEU A 756 -7.24 35.45 6.72
C LEU A 756 -8.44 35.32 5.79
N VAL A 757 -9.22 34.25 5.92
CA VAL A 757 -10.35 33.94 5.03
C VAL A 757 -11.68 34.25 5.71
N GLU A 758 -12.50 35.07 5.09
CA GLU A 758 -13.88 35.32 5.56
C GLU A 758 -14.74 34.08 5.37
N VAL A 759 -15.27 33.52 6.47
CA VAL A 759 -16.08 32.30 6.44
C VAL A 759 -17.56 32.51 6.63
N ASN A 760 -18.05 33.65 6.14
CA ASN A 760 -19.46 34.03 6.20
C ASN A 760 -20.28 33.16 5.24
N GLY A 761 -21.18 32.33 5.79
CA GLY A 761 -22.11 31.52 4.99
C GLY A 761 -21.56 30.19 4.43
N HIS A 762 -20.25 29.96 4.42
CA HIS A 762 -19.63 28.73 3.89
C HIS A 762 -19.06 27.81 4.98
N GLY A 763 -19.06 28.25 6.24
CA GLY A 763 -18.37 27.52 7.32
C GLY A 763 -16.84 27.62 7.23
N ALA A 764 -16.16 27.40 8.35
CA ALA A 764 -14.70 27.45 8.41
C ALA A 764 -14.01 26.31 7.64
N LEU A 765 -14.76 25.36 7.15
CA LEU A 765 -14.30 24.09 6.62
C LEU A 765 -14.09 24.10 5.10
N ALA A 766 -14.95 24.79 4.35
CA ALA A 766 -14.82 24.88 2.89
C ALA A 766 -13.44 25.42 2.41
N PRO A 767 -12.88 26.48 3.01
CA PRO A 767 -11.52 26.91 2.69
C PRO A 767 -10.46 25.85 2.97
N LEU A 768 -10.61 25.08 4.05
CA LEU A 768 -9.64 24.06 4.46
C LEU A 768 -9.68 22.84 3.53
N GLU A 769 -10.87 22.37 3.15
CA GLU A 769 -11.01 21.29 2.16
C GLU A 769 -10.31 21.65 0.85
N LEU A 770 -10.54 22.84 0.35
CA LEU A 770 -9.94 23.33 -0.89
C LEU A 770 -8.41 23.35 -0.83
N LEU A 771 -7.82 23.81 0.29
CA LEU A 771 -6.38 23.88 0.49
C LEU A 771 -5.76 22.47 0.61
N TRP A 772 -6.44 21.55 1.29
CA TRP A 772 -5.95 20.18 1.49
C TRP A 772 -6.11 19.30 0.26
N GLU A 773 -7.18 19.40 -0.51
CA GLU A 773 -7.33 18.71 -1.78
C GLU A 773 -6.16 19.00 -2.73
N ARG A 774 -5.58 20.18 -2.64
CA ARG A 774 -4.41 20.62 -3.41
C ARG A 774 -3.08 20.35 -2.71
N ARG A 775 -3.09 19.57 -1.60
CA ARG A 775 -1.91 19.15 -0.84
C ARG A 775 -1.05 20.31 -0.32
N LEU A 776 -1.65 21.43 0.01
CA LEU A 776 -0.95 22.53 0.65
C LEU A 776 -0.68 22.20 2.13
N GLN A 777 0.49 22.57 2.62
CA GLN A 777 0.92 22.29 3.98
C GLN A 777 0.41 23.38 4.91
N ILE A 778 -0.62 23.07 5.71
CA ILE A 778 -1.10 23.96 6.75
C ILE A 778 -0.25 23.76 7.99
N ARG A 779 0.48 24.79 8.43
CA ARG A 779 1.32 24.77 9.63
C ARG A 779 0.53 25.03 10.90
N GLU A 780 -0.40 25.98 10.82
CA GLU A 780 -1.24 26.41 11.92
C GLU A 780 -2.54 26.96 11.37
N MET A 781 -3.62 26.82 12.11
CA MET A 781 -4.89 27.45 11.79
C MET A 781 -5.64 27.88 13.04
N ASP A 782 -6.38 28.98 12.95
CA ASP A 782 -7.18 29.52 14.04
C ASP A 782 -8.46 30.16 13.52
N LEU A 783 -9.53 30.12 14.32
CA LEU A 783 -10.82 30.74 14.00
C LEU A 783 -11.01 31.95 14.88
N ILE A 784 -10.93 33.16 14.30
CA ILE A 784 -11.01 34.42 14.97
C ILE A 784 -12.47 34.88 14.96
N HIS A 785 -13.05 35.17 16.14
CA HIS A 785 -14.37 35.77 16.27
C HIS A 785 -14.27 37.30 16.21
N HIS A 786 -15.14 37.98 15.43
CA HIS A 786 -15.20 39.44 15.45
C HIS A 786 -15.67 39.92 16.85
N GLY A 787 -14.71 40.42 17.63
CA GLY A 787 -14.90 40.85 19.04
C GLY A 787 -13.64 40.61 19.86
N GLU A 788 -12.76 39.71 19.48
CA GLU A 788 -11.46 39.51 20.11
C GLU A 788 -10.37 40.11 19.23
N THR A 789 -9.67 41.09 19.70
CA THR A 789 -8.51 41.66 19.01
C THR A 789 -7.30 40.80 19.23
N ALA A 790 -6.64 40.39 18.17
CA ALA A 790 -5.41 39.58 18.22
C ALA A 790 -4.21 40.32 18.85
N ASP A 791 -4.33 41.64 19.10
CA ASP A 791 -3.37 42.53 19.81
C ASP A 791 -4.04 43.86 20.15
N GLY A 792 -4.91 43.97 21.07
CA GLY A 792 -5.27 45.25 21.70
C GLY A 792 -5.49 46.51 20.83
N SER A 793 -5.53 46.45 19.50
CA SER A 793 -5.71 47.59 18.59
C SER A 793 -6.86 47.29 17.61
N GLY A 794 -7.89 48.02 17.72
CA GLY A 794 -9.19 48.17 17.01
C GLY A 794 -9.50 47.37 15.73
N PRO A 795 -10.69 47.51 15.15
CA PRO A 795 -11.24 46.57 14.17
C PRO A 795 -10.37 46.45 12.91
N LEU A 796 -10.07 45.21 12.54
CA LEU A 796 -9.18 44.79 11.47
C LEU A 796 -9.64 45.14 10.03
N PHE A 797 -10.85 45.75 9.88
CA PHE A 797 -11.36 46.17 8.58
C PHE A 797 -11.83 47.60 8.63
N LYS A 798 -11.03 48.50 8.03
CA LYS A 798 -11.56 49.74 7.45
C LYS A 798 -11.58 49.58 5.94
N SER A 799 -12.79 49.74 5.37
CA SER A 799 -13.27 49.82 3.98
C SER A 799 -12.27 49.57 2.84
#